data_c394ec1ab18133dbbb18b19869f928cd
#
_entry.id   c394ec1ab18133dbbb18b19869f928cd
#
_cell.length_a   1.000
_cell.length_b   1.000
_cell.length_c   1.000
_cell.angle_alpha   90.00
_cell.angle_beta   90.00
_cell.angle_gamma   90.00
#
_symmetry.space_group_name_H-M   'P 1'
#
loop_
_entity.id
_entity.type
_entity.pdbx_description
1 polymer ?
#
loop_
_entity_poly.entity_id
_entity_poly.type
_entity_poly.pdbx_seq_one_letter_code
_entity_poly.pdbx_strand_id
1 'polypeptide(L)'
;MSENMFRWEADGDGIVTLTMDDPTASANTMNAKFGEDFAETLQRLESEKDSITGVVLTSAKKTFFAGGNLDDLVKYTKADAQKVFDQSQQIKKLMRRLETLGKPVVAAISGAALGGGLEIALACHHRIALDARGSKIGLPEVTLGLLPGGGGVVRVVRLLGLADGLMNVLLQGQQRAPRAALEAGLVHEVVDSPEELLSKAKEWIKANPEAVQPWDQKGYKIPGGTPSTPKFAANLPAFPANLRKQLKNAPMPAPYLIMDAAVEGSQVDIDNAGTIESRYFAELACGQVSTNMTRAFFFDLQAINKGASRPDGYEKHTARKVVVLGAGMMGAGIAYSCAMSGLEVVLKDVSQENAEKGKAYSQKILDKAVSRGKQTQEKADEVLARITPTADASAAAGADLVIEAVFESPDLKKQVFAEILPHLAPDAVLGSNTSTLPITGLAEGVDRPEDFVGLHFFSPVDKMPLLEIIKGERTSDATLAKAIDIALQIKKTPIVVSDSRGFFTSRVIGTFINEAVAMLGEGAAPSSIEQAGSQAGYPAPPLQLMDELTLTLPQKIRQETRRGVEESGGTWVEHPSEAIIDRMVELGRKGRSSGAGFYEYDESGKRTRLWPGLTEEFGAAQGDLPFEDMQERMLFAEALETVKCFDEGVLHTIADANIGSIMGIGFPAWTGGVAQYIDGYPGGLPGFVERARILAKAYGDRFQPPASLVEKAEKGQTLRGE
;
A
#
# COMPACT_ATOMS: atom_id res chain seq x y z
N MET A 1 3.54 -36.60 20.09
CA MET A 1 2.50 -36.04 19.19
C MET A 1 2.38 -34.58 19.56
N SER A 2 2.43 -33.67 18.59
CA SER A 2 2.18 -32.24 18.85
C SER A 2 0.73 -32.08 19.32
N GLU A 3 0.50 -31.17 20.27
CA GLU A 3 -0.82 -30.85 20.79
C GLU A 3 -1.72 -30.34 19.65
N ASN A 4 -2.98 -30.85 19.57
CA ASN A 4 -3.93 -30.42 18.57
C ASN A 4 -4.29 -28.94 18.79
N MET A 5 -4.31 -28.13 17.72
CA MET A 5 -4.59 -26.72 17.83
C MET A 5 -6.05 -26.38 18.14
N PHE A 6 -6.97 -27.35 18.09
CA PHE A 6 -8.37 -27.18 18.48
C PHE A 6 -8.61 -27.75 19.88
N ARG A 7 -8.77 -26.86 20.86
CA ARG A 7 -9.19 -27.27 22.19
C ARG A 7 -10.70 -27.52 22.18
N TRP A 8 -11.11 -28.68 22.72
CA TRP A 8 -12.49 -29.15 22.73
C TRP A 8 -13.08 -29.03 24.12
N GLU A 9 -14.15 -28.26 24.27
CA GLU A 9 -14.92 -28.12 25.51
C GLU A 9 -16.40 -28.32 25.20
N ALA A 10 -17.05 -29.36 25.79
CA ALA A 10 -18.49 -29.59 25.71
C ALA A 10 -19.17 -29.13 26.99
N ASP A 11 -20.26 -28.38 26.87
CA ASP A 11 -21.08 -27.98 28.03
C ASP A 11 -22.24 -28.93 28.33
N GLY A 12 -23.00 -28.64 29.41
CA GLY A 12 -24.13 -29.44 29.82
C GLY A 12 -25.30 -29.48 28.85
N ASP A 13 -25.35 -28.56 27.88
CA ASP A 13 -26.35 -28.48 26.84
C ASP A 13 -25.90 -29.22 25.56
N GLY A 14 -24.75 -29.86 25.56
CA GLY A 14 -24.17 -30.54 24.39
C GLY A 14 -23.60 -29.60 23.34
N ILE A 15 -23.34 -28.33 23.68
CA ILE A 15 -22.68 -27.38 22.77
C ILE A 15 -21.17 -27.53 22.93
N VAL A 16 -20.49 -27.80 21.82
CA VAL A 16 -19.05 -27.93 21.75
C VAL A 16 -18.42 -26.58 21.39
N THR A 17 -17.54 -26.07 22.26
CA THR A 17 -16.71 -24.91 21.95
C THR A 17 -15.36 -25.42 21.46
N LEU A 18 -15.02 -25.11 20.21
CA LEU A 18 -13.73 -25.34 19.59
C LEU A 18 -12.90 -24.05 19.64
N THR A 19 -11.89 -24.04 20.49
CA THR A 19 -10.99 -22.89 20.63
C THR A 19 -9.70 -23.14 19.85
N MET A 20 -9.48 -22.36 18.80
CA MET A 20 -8.26 -22.41 17.99
C MET A 20 -7.07 -21.79 18.76
N ASP A 21 -5.99 -22.54 18.90
CA ASP A 21 -4.79 -22.12 19.63
C ASP A 21 -3.55 -22.83 19.07
N ASP A 22 -2.99 -22.35 17.95
CA ASP A 22 -1.75 -22.91 17.40
C ASP A 22 -0.60 -22.73 18.44
N PRO A 23 -0.08 -23.82 19.02
CA PRO A 23 0.96 -23.73 20.05
C PRO A 23 2.31 -23.25 19.51
N THR A 24 2.49 -23.26 18.19
CA THR A 24 3.76 -22.93 17.52
C THR A 24 3.82 -21.51 17.00
N ALA A 25 2.68 -20.78 16.98
CA ALA A 25 2.57 -19.46 16.37
C ALA A 25 1.82 -18.45 17.26
N SER A 26 2.11 -17.17 17.06
CA SER A 26 1.42 -16.06 17.74
C SER A 26 0.00 -15.80 17.22
N ALA A 27 -0.34 -16.35 16.06
CA ALA A 27 -1.65 -16.27 15.43
C ALA A 27 -2.02 -17.60 14.77
N ASN A 28 -3.31 -17.91 14.70
CA ASN A 28 -3.78 -19.06 13.92
C ASN A 28 -3.70 -18.72 12.43
N THR A 29 -3.13 -19.63 11.63
CA THR A 29 -3.00 -19.48 10.17
C THR A 29 -3.36 -20.78 9.47
N MET A 30 -3.76 -20.67 8.20
CA MET A 30 -4.11 -21.82 7.36
C MET A 30 -2.83 -22.48 6.82
N ASN A 31 -2.14 -23.20 7.70
CA ASN A 31 -0.93 -23.97 7.44
C ASN A 31 -1.22 -25.48 7.37
N ALA A 32 -0.19 -26.31 7.15
CA ALA A 32 -0.35 -27.77 7.07
C ALA A 32 -0.92 -28.36 8.38
N LYS A 33 -0.43 -27.90 9.54
CA LYS A 33 -0.93 -28.34 10.84
C LYS A 33 -2.42 -28.04 11.02
N PHE A 34 -2.87 -26.83 10.61
CA PHE A 34 -4.30 -26.51 10.63
C PHE A 34 -5.12 -27.53 9.82
N GLY A 35 -4.66 -27.88 8.62
CA GLY A 35 -5.36 -28.85 7.78
C GLY A 35 -5.49 -30.24 8.42
N GLU A 36 -4.42 -30.73 9.03
CA GLU A 36 -4.39 -32.02 9.73
C GLU A 36 -5.28 -32.01 10.98
N ASP A 37 -5.11 -31.04 11.86
CA ASP A 37 -5.83 -30.94 13.13
C ASP A 37 -7.32 -30.65 12.90
N PHE A 38 -7.66 -29.88 11.87
CA PHE A 38 -9.06 -29.62 11.50
C PHE A 38 -9.74 -30.86 10.94
N ALA A 39 -9.04 -31.65 10.13
CA ALA A 39 -9.57 -32.93 9.64
C ALA A 39 -9.86 -33.93 10.78
N GLU A 40 -8.97 -34.04 11.77
CA GLU A 40 -9.15 -34.87 12.97
C GLU A 40 -10.32 -34.35 13.82
N THR A 41 -10.40 -33.02 14.04
CA THR A 41 -11.48 -32.41 14.80
C THR A 41 -12.86 -32.61 14.14
N LEU A 42 -12.93 -32.49 12.80
CA LEU A 42 -14.15 -32.77 12.06
C LEU A 42 -14.55 -34.24 12.12
N GLN A 43 -13.60 -35.16 12.06
CA GLN A 43 -13.87 -36.60 12.24
C GLN A 43 -14.47 -36.89 13.62
N ARG A 44 -13.99 -36.23 14.67
CA ARG A 44 -14.54 -36.32 16.01
C ARG A 44 -15.96 -35.72 16.08
N LEU A 45 -16.19 -34.54 15.51
CA LEU A 45 -17.51 -33.92 15.45
C LEU A 45 -18.54 -34.84 14.75
N GLU A 46 -18.13 -35.48 13.65
CA GLU A 46 -19.00 -36.42 12.92
C GLU A 46 -19.29 -37.69 13.71
N SER A 47 -18.29 -38.24 14.43
CA SER A 47 -18.47 -39.45 15.23
C SER A 47 -19.27 -39.24 16.50
N GLU A 48 -19.18 -38.05 17.10
CA GLU A 48 -19.92 -37.66 18.31
C GLU A 48 -21.24 -36.90 18.01
N LYS A 49 -21.65 -36.81 16.74
CA LYS A 49 -22.73 -35.95 16.24
C LYS A 49 -24.03 -36.09 17.02
N ASP A 50 -24.43 -37.31 17.46
CA ASP A 50 -25.68 -37.55 18.16
C ASP A 50 -25.68 -36.98 19.58
N SER A 51 -24.54 -36.78 20.19
CA SER A 51 -24.37 -36.15 21.50
C SER A 51 -24.17 -34.62 21.45
N ILE A 52 -24.00 -34.06 20.25
CA ILE A 52 -23.72 -32.65 20.04
C ILE A 52 -24.99 -31.92 19.60
N THR A 53 -25.31 -30.78 20.24
CA THR A 53 -26.41 -29.88 19.85
C THR A 53 -25.98 -28.77 18.93
N GLY A 54 -24.71 -28.38 18.96
CA GLY A 54 -24.10 -27.38 18.09
C GLY A 54 -22.63 -27.11 18.38
N VAL A 55 -22.02 -26.28 17.57
CA VAL A 55 -20.57 -25.97 17.64
C VAL A 55 -20.36 -24.45 17.67
N VAL A 56 -19.55 -23.98 18.61
CA VAL A 56 -18.99 -22.63 18.63
C VAL A 56 -17.52 -22.70 18.24
N LEU A 57 -17.12 -21.98 17.20
CA LEU A 57 -15.73 -21.86 16.79
C LEU A 57 -15.18 -20.49 17.22
N THR A 58 -14.12 -20.46 18.02
CA THR A 58 -13.49 -19.24 18.53
C THR A 58 -11.96 -19.37 18.57
N SER A 59 -11.25 -18.35 19.11
CA SER A 59 -9.80 -18.33 19.20
C SER A 59 -9.31 -17.89 20.56
N ALA A 60 -8.21 -18.48 21.03
CA ALA A 60 -7.46 -18.06 22.21
C ALA A 60 -6.42 -16.95 21.90
N LYS A 61 -6.16 -16.69 20.63
CA LYS A 61 -5.20 -15.67 20.21
C LYS A 61 -5.85 -14.27 20.20
N LYS A 62 -5.02 -13.21 20.08
CA LYS A 62 -5.51 -11.83 19.89
C LYS A 62 -6.29 -11.63 18.58
N THR A 63 -6.03 -12.49 17.60
CA THR A 63 -6.78 -12.55 16.33
C THR A 63 -7.66 -13.79 16.33
N PHE A 64 -8.80 -13.74 15.67
CA PHE A 64 -9.59 -14.93 15.41
C PHE A 64 -8.79 -15.88 14.50
N PHE A 65 -8.32 -15.36 13.34
CA PHE A 65 -7.51 -16.13 12.42
C PHE A 65 -6.86 -15.17 11.39
N ALA A 66 -5.56 -15.34 11.12
CA ALA A 66 -4.77 -14.36 10.37
C ALA A 66 -4.64 -14.64 8.86
N GLY A 67 -5.33 -15.65 8.33
CA GLY A 67 -5.32 -15.97 6.91
C GLY A 67 -4.39 -17.12 6.51
N GLY A 68 -3.99 -17.16 5.24
CA GLY A 68 -3.09 -18.19 4.71
C GLY A 68 -1.64 -18.01 5.17
N ASN A 69 -0.84 -19.07 5.07
CA ASN A 69 0.60 -19.02 5.31
C ASN A 69 1.30 -18.41 4.08
N LEU A 70 1.65 -17.12 4.16
CA LEU A 70 2.30 -16.40 3.06
C LEU A 70 3.77 -16.79 2.86
N ASP A 71 4.45 -17.33 3.89
CA ASP A 71 5.83 -17.84 3.78
C ASP A 71 5.95 -19.00 2.80
N ASP A 72 4.91 -19.82 2.69
CA ASP A 72 4.85 -20.91 1.71
C ASP A 72 4.42 -20.40 0.33
N LEU A 73 3.46 -19.48 0.29
CA LEU A 73 2.91 -18.95 -0.96
C LEU A 73 3.97 -18.27 -1.84
N VAL A 74 4.90 -17.51 -1.26
CA VAL A 74 5.96 -16.82 -2.03
C VAL A 74 7.01 -17.74 -2.63
N LYS A 75 7.00 -19.04 -2.27
CA LYS A 75 7.93 -20.06 -2.77
C LYS A 75 7.36 -20.86 -3.94
N TYR A 76 6.04 -20.81 -4.16
CA TYR A 76 5.43 -21.58 -5.24
C TYR A 76 5.82 -21.04 -6.60
N THR A 77 6.03 -21.98 -7.50
CA THR A 77 6.33 -21.76 -8.92
C THR A 77 5.26 -22.41 -9.79
N LYS A 78 5.30 -22.19 -11.08
CA LYS A 78 4.37 -22.86 -12.01
C LYS A 78 4.41 -24.39 -11.91
N ALA A 79 5.54 -24.98 -11.48
CA ALA A 79 5.65 -26.42 -11.27
C ALA A 79 4.81 -26.93 -10.08
N ASP A 80 4.47 -26.05 -9.14
CA ASP A 80 3.70 -26.38 -7.95
C ASP A 80 2.18 -26.25 -8.14
N ALA A 81 1.70 -25.86 -9.32
CA ALA A 81 0.29 -25.51 -9.57
C ALA A 81 -0.69 -26.63 -9.17
N GLN A 82 -0.37 -27.90 -9.46
CA GLN A 82 -1.22 -29.04 -9.05
C GLN A 82 -1.26 -29.18 -7.53
N LYS A 83 -0.12 -29.04 -6.85
CA LYS A 83 -0.04 -29.08 -5.38
C LYS A 83 -0.88 -27.99 -4.73
N VAL A 84 -0.79 -26.75 -5.23
CA VAL A 84 -1.58 -25.61 -4.73
C VAL A 84 -3.07 -25.84 -4.96
N PHE A 85 -3.44 -26.33 -6.13
CA PHE A 85 -4.83 -26.70 -6.41
C PHE A 85 -5.35 -27.75 -5.43
N ASP A 86 -4.61 -28.84 -5.22
CA ASP A 86 -5.01 -29.94 -4.34
C ASP A 86 -5.13 -29.47 -2.88
N GLN A 87 -4.21 -28.64 -2.39
CA GLN A 87 -4.27 -28.04 -1.05
C GLN A 87 -5.52 -27.16 -0.88
N SER A 88 -5.81 -26.29 -1.86
CA SER A 88 -7.01 -25.45 -1.86
C SER A 88 -8.29 -26.30 -1.85
N GLN A 89 -8.34 -27.37 -2.64
CA GLN A 89 -9.47 -28.32 -2.67
C GLN A 89 -9.64 -29.05 -1.33
N GLN A 90 -8.54 -29.47 -0.70
CA GLN A 90 -8.58 -30.14 0.59
C GLN A 90 -9.20 -29.24 1.67
N ILE A 91 -8.75 -28.01 1.78
CA ILE A 91 -9.32 -27.04 2.76
C ILE A 91 -10.81 -26.81 2.50
N LYS A 92 -11.21 -26.63 1.25
CA LYS A 92 -12.63 -26.46 0.91
C LYS A 92 -13.49 -27.66 1.28
N LYS A 93 -12.97 -28.87 1.07
CA LYS A 93 -13.66 -30.11 1.50
C LYS A 93 -13.84 -30.17 3.01
N LEU A 94 -12.84 -29.75 3.78
CA LEU A 94 -12.96 -29.68 5.25
C LEU A 94 -14.00 -28.63 5.67
N MET A 95 -14.01 -27.46 5.05
CA MET A 95 -15.03 -26.43 5.32
C MET A 95 -16.44 -26.92 4.93
N ARG A 96 -16.60 -27.65 3.82
CA ARG A 96 -17.89 -28.24 3.44
C ARG A 96 -18.37 -29.29 4.45
N ARG A 97 -17.49 -30.11 5.00
CA ARG A 97 -17.84 -31.05 6.07
C ARG A 97 -18.38 -30.32 7.31
N LEU A 98 -17.78 -29.16 7.66
CA LEU A 98 -18.28 -28.31 8.76
C LEU A 98 -19.67 -27.75 8.43
N GLU A 99 -19.87 -27.20 7.23
CA GLU A 99 -21.13 -26.63 6.77
C GLU A 99 -22.28 -27.66 6.74
N THR A 100 -21.98 -28.90 6.38
CA THR A 100 -22.94 -29.98 6.21
C THR A 100 -22.94 -30.97 7.37
N LEU A 101 -22.41 -30.61 8.53
CA LEU A 101 -22.33 -31.41 9.73
C LEU A 101 -23.78 -31.84 10.21
N GLY A 102 -24.79 -31.04 9.84
CA GLY A 102 -26.19 -31.23 10.29
C GLY A 102 -26.40 -30.81 11.73
N LYS A 103 -25.55 -29.93 12.24
CA LYS A 103 -25.64 -29.24 13.52
C LYS A 103 -25.32 -27.77 13.31
N PRO A 104 -25.95 -26.84 14.05
CA PRO A 104 -25.62 -25.43 13.94
C PRO A 104 -24.18 -25.16 14.33
N VAL A 105 -23.45 -24.34 13.52
CA VAL A 105 -22.09 -23.92 13.78
C VAL A 105 -22.05 -22.41 13.77
N VAL A 106 -21.51 -21.81 14.83
CA VAL A 106 -21.37 -20.35 14.99
C VAL A 106 -19.91 -19.97 15.08
N ALA A 107 -19.49 -19.02 14.25
CA ALA A 107 -18.19 -18.36 14.41
C ALA A 107 -18.31 -17.22 15.43
N ALA A 108 -17.68 -17.40 16.58
CA ALA A 108 -17.52 -16.38 17.62
C ALA A 108 -16.19 -15.65 17.38
N ILE A 109 -16.23 -14.59 16.58
CA ILE A 109 -15.05 -13.88 16.06
C ILE A 109 -14.51 -12.95 17.15
N SER A 110 -13.54 -13.44 17.92
CA SER A 110 -12.95 -12.76 19.09
C SER A 110 -11.95 -11.66 18.75
N GLY A 111 -11.55 -11.51 17.49
CA GLY A 111 -10.55 -10.55 17.01
C GLY A 111 -10.52 -10.46 15.49
N ALA A 112 -9.39 -10.08 14.90
CA ALA A 112 -9.28 -9.98 13.45
C ALA A 112 -9.52 -11.32 12.74
N ALA A 113 -10.35 -11.31 11.69
CA ALA A 113 -10.67 -12.42 10.80
C ALA A 113 -10.36 -11.98 9.35
N LEU A 114 -9.16 -12.25 8.87
CA LEU A 114 -8.70 -11.81 7.57
C LEU A 114 -8.41 -13.00 6.64
N GLY A 115 -8.73 -12.86 5.36
CA GLY A 115 -8.49 -13.90 4.37
C GLY A 115 -9.09 -15.23 4.78
N GLY A 116 -8.28 -16.28 4.86
CA GLY A 116 -8.70 -17.60 5.34
C GLY A 116 -9.48 -17.59 6.65
N GLY A 117 -9.24 -16.58 7.53
CA GLY A 117 -10.01 -16.43 8.78
C GLY A 117 -11.46 -16.06 8.54
N LEU A 118 -11.73 -15.17 7.59
CA LEU A 118 -13.10 -14.88 7.20
C LEU A 118 -13.70 -16.05 6.38
N GLU A 119 -12.89 -16.75 5.58
CA GLU A 119 -13.36 -17.92 4.83
C GLU A 119 -13.86 -19.04 5.75
N ILE A 120 -13.14 -19.32 6.85
CA ILE A 120 -13.58 -20.26 7.90
C ILE A 120 -14.88 -19.75 8.55
N ALA A 121 -14.96 -18.47 8.88
CA ALA A 121 -16.15 -17.88 9.46
C ALA A 121 -17.36 -17.95 8.50
N LEU A 122 -17.15 -17.77 7.20
CA LEU A 122 -18.18 -17.91 6.16
C LEU A 122 -18.68 -19.35 6.00
N ALA A 123 -17.86 -20.33 6.34
CA ALA A 123 -18.25 -21.74 6.40
C ALA A 123 -19.10 -22.07 7.67
N CYS A 124 -19.25 -21.17 8.62
CA CYS A 124 -20.15 -21.31 9.75
C CYS A 124 -21.55 -20.75 9.41
N HIS A 125 -22.60 -21.33 9.99
CA HIS A 125 -24.00 -20.91 9.73
C HIS A 125 -24.27 -19.49 10.22
N HIS A 126 -23.63 -19.10 11.32
CA HIS A 126 -23.82 -17.78 11.90
C HIS A 126 -22.46 -17.18 12.31
N ARG A 127 -22.34 -15.86 12.27
CA ARG A 127 -21.11 -15.12 12.57
C ARG A 127 -21.42 -13.96 13.50
N ILE A 128 -20.81 -13.97 14.69
CA ILE A 128 -20.89 -12.90 15.69
C ILE A 128 -19.50 -12.34 15.88
N ALA A 129 -19.34 -11.03 15.84
CA ALA A 129 -18.03 -10.38 15.97
C ALA A 129 -17.94 -9.52 17.23
N LEU A 130 -16.82 -9.61 17.93
CA LEU A 130 -16.49 -8.72 19.04
C LEU A 130 -15.98 -7.38 18.50
N ASP A 131 -16.56 -6.26 18.97
CA ASP A 131 -16.10 -4.90 18.66
C ASP A 131 -14.82 -4.53 19.45
N ALA A 132 -13.78 -5.31 19.25
CA ALA A 132 -12.50 -5.09 19.89
C ALA A 132 -11.66 -4.06 19.14
N ARG A 133 -10.90 -3.25 19.87
CA ARG A 133 -9.98 -2.25 19.29
C ARG A 133 -8.96 -2.94 18.37
N GLY A 134 -8.91 -2.51 17.12
CA GLY A 134 -7.98 -3.05 16.12
C GLY A 134 -8.47 -4.30 15.42
N SER A 135 -9.63 -4.86 15.79
CA SER A 135 -10.25 -5.97 15.07
C SER A 135 -10.62 -5.57 13.64
N LYS A 136 -10.30 -6.45 12.69
CA LYS A 136 -10.53 -6.27 11.26
C LYS A 136 -11.11 -7.54 10.65
N ILE A 137 -12.09 -7.36 9.78
CA ILE A 137 -12.79 -8.44 9.07
C ILE A 137 -12.75 -8.14 7.57
N GLY A 138 -12.30 -9.08 6.74
CA GLY A 138 -12.25 -8.88 5.30
C GLY A 138 -11.45 -9.94 4.54
N LEU A 139 -11.48 -9.81 3.20
CA LEU A 139 -10.74 -10.65 2.26
C LEU A 139 -9.74 -9.75 1.50
N PRO A 140 -8.54 -9.54 2.05
CA PRO A 140 -7.55 -8.60 1.49
C PRO A 140 -6.70 -9.20 0.35
N GLU A 141 -6.93 -10.42 -0.08
CA GLU A 141 -6.09 -11.20 -0.99
C GLU A 141 -5.78 -10.46 -2.31
N VAL A 142 -6.74 -9.71 -2.85
CA VAL A 142 -6.54 -8.91 -4.07
C VAL A 142 -5.41 -7.88 -3.94
N THR A 143 -5.17 -7.38 -2.74
CA THR A 143 -4.07 -6.42 -2.45
C THR A 143 -2.69 -7.07 -2.44
N LEU A 144 -2.66 -8.41 -2.43
CA LEU A 144 -1.46 -9.24 -2.54
C LEU A 144 -1.34 -9.94 -3.90
N GLY A 145 -2.18 -9.55 -4.88
CA GLY A 145 -2.20 -10.20 -6.19
C GLY A 145 -2.79 -11.61 -6.18
N LEU A 146 -3.59 -11.95 -5.17
CA LEU A 146 -4.24 -13.24 -4.96
C LEU A 146 -5.77 -13.11 -5.01
N LEU A 147 -6.46 -14.23 -4.98
CA LEU A 147 -7.89 -14.32 -4.66
C LEU A 147 -8.10 -15.12 -3.37
N PRO A 148 -9.24 -14.98 -2.68
CA PRO A 148 -9.62 -15.85 -1.56
C PRO A 148 -9.73 -17.31 -2.02
N GLY A 149 -8.75 -18.15 -1.64
CA GLY A 149 -8.58 -19.49 -2.18
C GLY A 149 -9.21 -20.63 -1.36
N GLY A 150 -9.77 -20.33 -0.18
CA GLY A 150 -10.43 -21.29 0.71
C GLY A 150 -11.96 -21.32 0.57
N GLY A 151 -12.51 -20.75 -0.50
CA GLY A 151 -13.96 -20.70 -0.74
C GLY A 151 -14.58 -19.32 -0.48
N GLY A 152 -13.76 -18.28 -0.33
CA GLY A 152 -14.23 -16.94 -0.03
C GLY A 152 -14.97 -16.29 -1.20
N VAL A 153 -14.49 -16.42 -2.43
CA VAL A 153 -15.20 -15.92 -3.63
C VAL A 153 -16.57 -16.58 -3.74
N VAL A 154 -16.58 -17.91 -3.64
CA VAL A 154 -17.79 -18.74 -3.77
C VAL A 154 -18.84 -18.35 -2.73
N ARG A 155 -18.45 -18.23 -1.45
CA ARG A 155 -19.38 -17.94 -0.35
C ARG A 155 -19.85 -16.50 -0.33
N VAL A 156 -18.97 -15.53 -0.61
CA VAL A 156 -19.34 -14.11 -0.70
C VAL A 156 -20.35 -13.87 -1.82
N VAL A 157 -20.15 -14.47 -2.99
CA VAL A 157 -21.09 -14.37 -4.12
C VAL A 157 -22.44 -14.97 -3.76
N ARG A 158 -22.46 -16.11 -3.05
CA ARG A 158 -23.71 -16.73 -2.61
C ARG A 158 -24.40 -15.96 -1.48
N LEU A 159 -23.63 -15.31 -0.62
CA LEU A 159 -24.18 -14.54 0.48
C LEU A 159 -24.75 -13.18 0.04
N LEU A 160 -23.97 -12.43 -0.75
CA LEU A 160 -24.25 -11.03 -1.08
C LEU A 160 -24.74 -10.82 -2.52
N GLY A 161 -24.61 -11.84 -3.36
CA GLY A 161 -24.81 -11.70 -4.80
C GLY A 161 -23.54 -11.30 -5.54
N LEU A 162 -23.60 -11.44 -6.87
CA LEU A 162 -22.42 -11.27 -7.74
C LEU A 162 -21.94 -9.80 -7.76
N ALA A 163 -22.86 -8.85 -7.94
CA ALA A 163 -22.51 -7.44 -8.05
C ALA A 163 -21.95 -6.88 -6.73
N ASP A 164 -22.68 -7.06 -5.63
CA ASP A 164 -22.27 -6.54 -4.33
C ASP A 164 -21.05 -7.26 -3.78
N GLY A 165 -20.97 -8.58 -3.96
CA GLY A 165 -19.80 -9.37 -3.57
C GLY A 165 -18.54 -8.92 -4.28
N LEU A 166 -18.58 -8.69 -5.61
CA LEU A 166 -17.44 -8.19 -6.38
C LEU A 166 -17.07 -6.76 -6.00
N MET A 167 -18.06 -5.83 -6.09
CA MET A 167 -17.77 -4.41 -6.01
C MET A 167 -17.47 -3.93 -4.59
N ASN A 168 -18.08 -4.53 -3.56
CA ASN A 168 -17.95 -4.08 -2.19
C ASN A 168 -16.96 -4.90 -1.35
N VAL A 169 -16.62 -6.13 -1.75
CA VAL A 169 -15.78 -7.02 -0.95
C VAL A 169 -14.55 -7.49 -1.72
N LEU A 170 -14.75 -8.30 -2.76
CA LEU A 170 -13.69 -9.09 -3.39
C LEU A 170 -12.66 -8.27 -4.18
N LEU A 171 -13.10 -7.26 -4.94
CA LEU A 171 -12.23 -6.40 -5.74
C LEU A 171 -11.63 -5.23 -4.93
N GLN A 172 -12.13 -4.97 -3.72
CA GLN A 172 -11.67 -3.88 -2.87
C GLN A 172 -10.59 -4.32 -1.87
N GLY A 173 -10.65 -5.57 -1.40
CA GLY A 173 -9.73 -6.09 -0.39
C GLY A 173 -9.77 -5.32 0.94
N GLN A 174 -10.88 -4.65 1.24
CA GLN A 174 -10.98 -3.79 2.42
C GLN A 174 -11.04 -4.59 3.72
N GLN A 175 -10.28 -4.13 4.70
CA GLN A 175 -10.32 -4.62 6.06
C GLN A 175 -11.24 -3.71 6.89
N ARG A 176 -12.42 -4.22 7.23
CA ARG A 176 -13.49 -3.47 7.91
C ARG A 176 -13.44 -3.64 9.42
N ALA A 177 -13.79 -2.60 10.18
CA ALA A 177 -14.12 -2.76 11.59
C ALA A 177 -15.38 -3.64 11.74
N PRO A 178 -15.63 -4.30 12.89
CA PRO A 178 -16.76 -5.22 13.06
C PRO A 178 -18.13 -4.63 12.68
N ARG A 179 -18.42 -3.39 13.10
CA ARG A 179 -19.70 -2.72 12.73
C ARG A 179 -19.83 -2.46 11.23
N ALA A 180 -18.73 -2.08 10.56
CA ALA A 180 -18.74 -1.92 9.10
C ALA A 180 -18.81 -3.27 8.35
N ALA A 181 -18.33 -4.36 8.97
CA ALA A 181 -18.52 -5.71 8.44
C ALA A 181 -19.97 -6.20 8.57
N LEU A 182 -20.67 -5.79 9.64
CA LEU A 182 -22.11 -6.00 9.81
C LEU A 182 -22.91 -5.27 8.71
N GLU A 183 -22.62 -3.99 8.49
CA GLU A 183 -23.25 -3.20 7.42
C GLU A 183 -23.01 -3.81 6.02
N ALA A 184 -21.83 -4.40 5.82
CA ALA A 184 -21.48 -5.09 4.58
C ALA A 184 -22.08 -6.51 4.46
N GLY A 185 -22.81 -7.01 5.46
CA GLY A 185 -23.40 -8.33 5.47
C GLY A 185 -22.42 -9.50 5.65
N LEU A 186 -21.17 -9.22 6.07
CA LEU A 186 -20.15 -10.25 6.31
C LEU A 186 -20.33 -10.95 7.67
N VAL A 187 -20.88 -10.27 8.66
CA VAL A 187 -21.24 -10.80 9.95
C VAL A 187 -22.72 -10.50 10.24
N HIS A 188 -23.33 -11.26 11.17
CA HIS A 188 -24.77 -11.12 11.46
C HIS A 188 -25.04 -10.31 12.72
N GLU A 189 -24.09 -10.28 13.66
CA GLU A 189 -24.21 -9.57 14.93
C GLU A 189 -22.84 -9.05 15.40
N VAL A 190 -22.84 -7.95 16.15
CA VAL A 190 -21.65 -7.37 16.79
C VAL A 190 -21.95 -7.18 18.26
N VAL A 191 -21.04 -7.60 19.12
CA VAL A 191 -21.12 -7.51 20.58
C VAL A 191 -19.95 -6.74 21.16
N ASP A 192 -20.08 -6.24 22.38
CA ASP A 192 -19.13 -5.34 23.00
C ASP A 192 -18.22 -6.05 24.05
N SER A 193 -18.54 -7.31 24.42
CA SER A 193 -17.72 -8.09 25.38
C SER A 193 -17.48 -9.54 24.96
N PRO A 194 -16.37 -10.17 25.40
CA PRO A 194 -16.08 -11.57 25.13
C PRO A 194 -17.12 -12.52 25.74
N GLU A 195 -17.66 -12.19 26.90
CA GLU A 195 -18.70 -12.97 27.60
C GLU A 195 -19.99 -12.97 26.78
N GLU A 196 -20.39 -11.81 26.27
CA GLU A 196 -21.56 -11.68 25.40
C GLU A 196 -21.36 -12.46 24.09
N LEU A 197 -20.15 -12.46 23.53
CA LEU A 197 -19.82 -13.18 22.31
C LEU A 197 -20.15 -14.68 22.42
N LEU A 198 -19.72 -15.35 23.49
CA LEU A 198 -19.96 -16.77 23.70
C LEU A 198 -21.40 -17.06 24.11
N SER A 199 -22.05 -16.23 24.94
CA SER A 199 -23.45 -16.42 25.33
C SER A 199 -24.39 -16.31 24.14
N LYS A 200 -24.21 -15.30 23.31
CA LYS A 200 -24.96 -15.07 22.06
C LYS A 200 -24.80 -16.22 21.07
N ALA A 201 -23.57 -16.74 20.92
CA ALA A 201 -23.35 -17.89 20.05
C ALA A 201 -24.11 -19.12 20.50
N LYS A 202 -24.11 -19.41 21.82
CA LYS A 202 -24.88 -20.53 22.39
C LYS A 202 -26.41 -20.33 22.34
N GLU A 203 -26.86 -19.10 22.58
CA GLU A 203 -28.28 -18.74 22.45
C GLU A 203 -28.77 -18.96 21.01
N TRP A 204 -27.99 -18.52 20.03
CA TRP A 204 -28.32 -18.69 18.62
C TRP A 204 -28.40 -20.19 18.24
N ILE A 205 -27.47 -21.02 18.70
CA ILE A 205 -27.47 -22.49 18.48
C ILE A 205 -28.77 -23.11 18.99
N LYS A 206 -29.16 -22.77 20.22
CA LYS A 206 -30.37 -23.30 20.84
C LYS A 206 -31.65 -22.89 20.09
N ALA A 207 -31.66 -21.67 19.54
CA ALA A 207 -32.77 -21.13 18.78
C ALA A 207 -32.85 -21.68 17.33
N ASN A 208 -31.75 -22.23 16.80
CA ASN A 208 -31.66 -22.67 15.41
C ASN A 208 -31.09 -24.09 15.25
N PRO A 209 -31.74 -25.13 15.85
CA PRO A 209 -31.16 -26.48 15.87
C PRO A 209 -31.03 -27.13 14.48
N GLU A 210 -31.82 -26.68 13.51
CA GLU A 210 -31.87 -27.19 12.13
C GLU A 210 -31.16 -26.22 11.13
N ALA A 211 -30.19 -25.44 11.61
CA ALA A 211 -29.53 -24.47 10.77
C ALA A 211 -28.78 -25.13 9.61
N VAL A 212 -28.97 -24.57 8.41
CA VAL A 212 -28.25 -24.93 7.17
C VAL A 212 -27.84 -23.67 6.43
N GLN A 213 -26.76 -23.75 5.66
CA GLN A 213 -26.35 -22.64 4.84
C GLN A 213 -27.41 -22.26 3.80
N PRO A 214 -27.58 -20.98 3.45
CA PRO A 214 -28.57 -20.54 2.48
C PRO A 214 -28.50 -21.30 1.15
N TRP A 215 -27.28 -21.55 0.66
CA TRP A 215 -27.05 -22.24 -0.61
C TRP A 215 -27.28 -23.76 -0.58
N ASP A 216 -27.46 -24.34 0.58
CA ASP A 216 -27.85 -25.76 0.76
C ASP A 216 -29.34 -25.93 0.92
N GLN A 217 -30.10 -24.84 0.99
CA GLN A 217 -31.58 -24.88 1.07
C GLN A 217 -32.19 -25.14 -0.30
N LYS A 218 -33.24 -25.95 -0.32
CA LYS A 218 -33.98 -26.25 -1.56
C LYS A 218 -34.57 -24.95 -2.16
N GLY A 219 -34.26 -24.70 -3.42
CA GLY A 219 -34.78 -23.53 -4.15
C GLY A 219 -33.98 -22.25 -3.93
N TYR A 220 -32.81 -22.32 -3.26
CA TYR A 220 -31.94 -21.20 -3.11
C TYR A 220 -31.59 -20.55 -4.47
N LYS A 221 -31.52 -19.22 -4.49
CA LYS A 221 -31.07 -18.42 -5.64
C LYS A 221 -30.10 -17.37 -5.16
N ILE A 222 -29.01 -17.20 -5.92
CA ILE A 222 -28.02 -16.15 -5.65
C ILE A 222 -28.70 -14.77 -5.68
N PRO A 223 -28.52 -13.93 -4.63
CA PRO A 223 -29.05 -12.57 -4.59
C PRO A 223 -28.68 -11.74 -5.82
N GLY A 224 -29.63 -10.98 -6.36
CA GLY A 224 -29.38 -10.12 -7.55
C GLY A 224 -29.31 -10.87 -8.88
N GLY A 225 -29.31 -12.22 -8.86
CA GLY A 225 -29.28 -13.07 -10.05
C GLY A 225 -27.87 -13.48 -10.52
N THR A 226 -27.85 -14.21 -11.62
CA THR A 226 -26.64 -14.78 -12.26
C THR A 226 -26.57 -14.37 -13.72
N PRO A 227 -25.51 -14.69 -14.46
CA PRO A 227 -25.42 -14.46 -15.91
C PRO A 227 -26.61 -15.05 -16.71
N SER A 228 -27.28 -16.08 -16.19
CA SER A 228 -28.51 -16.65 -16.78
C SER A 228 -29.75 -15.82 -16.53
N THR A 229 -29.70 -14.79 -15.68
CA THR A 229 -30.84 -13.90 -15.37
C THR A 229 -30.83 -12.73 -16.37
N PRO A 230 -31.89 -12.50 -17.19
CA PRO A 230 -31.88 -11.50 -18.25
C PRO A 230 -31.45 -10.08 -17.81
N LYS A 231 -32.02 -9.64 -16.65
CA LYS A 231 -31.68 -8.32 -16.08
C LYS A 231 -30.19 -8.19 -15.71
N PHE A 232 -29.60 -9.26 -15.18
CA PHE A 232 -28.18 -9.29 -14.83
C PHE A 232 -27.31 -9.40 -16.09
N ALA A 233 -27.66 -10.29 -17.00
CA ALA A 233 -26.95 -10.50 -18.28
C ALA A 233 -26.78 -9.21 -19.09
N ALA A 234 -27.81 -8.36 -19.10
CA ALA A 234 -27.78 -7.07 -19.80
C ALA A 234 -26.68 -6.11 -19.27
N ASN A 235 -26.33 -6.22 -17.99
CA ASN A 235 -25.33 -5.37 -17.34
C ASN A 235 -23.93 -6.03 -17.25
N LEU A 236 -23.85 -7.34 -17.46
CA LEU A 236 -22.59 -8.09 -17.29
C LEU A 236 -21.41 -7.56 -18.11
N PRO A 237 -21.56 -7.12 -19.38
CA PRO A 237 -20.46 -6.57 -20.17
C PRO A 237 -19.83 -5.30 -19.58
N ALA A 238 -20.55 -4.57 -18.72
CA ALA A 238 -20.00 -3.39 -18.06
C ALA A 238 -18.98 -3.73 -16.98
N PHE A 239 -19.00 -4.94 -16.38
CA PHE A 239 -18.08 -5.32 -15.31
C PHE A 239 -16.62 -5.35 -15.78
N PRO A 240 -16.24 -6.14 -16.81
CA PRO A 240 -14.87 -6.15 -17.30
C PRO A 240 -14.45 -4.79 -17.90
N ALA A 241 -15.36 -4.04 -18.53
CA ALA A 241 -15.06 -2.71 -19.06
C ALA A 241 -14.72 -1.70 -17.95
N ASN A 242 -15.50 -1.70 -16.86
CA ASN A 242 -15.22 -0.87 -15.70
C ASN A 242 -13.93 -1.27 -14.98
N LEU A 243 -13.68 -2.57 -14.83
CA LEU A 243 -12.47 -3.09 -14.22
C LEU A 243 -11.22 -2.68 -15.03
N ARG A 244 -11.28 -2.84 -16.37
CA ARG A 244 -10.23 -2.39 -17.29
C ARG A 244 -9.96 -0.88 -17.14
N LYS A 245 -11.01 -0.07 -17.07
CA LYS A 245 -10.90 1.38 -16.86
C LYS A 245 -10.27 1.71 -15.52
N GLN A 246 -10.64 1.01 -14.46
CA GLN A 246 -10.11 1.20 -13.11
C GLN A 246 -8.63 0.82 -13.03
N LEU A 247 -8.25 -0.31 -13.60
CA LEU A 247 -6.87 -0.81 -13.62
C LEU A 247 -6.00 -0.17 -14.70
N LYS A 248 -6.57 0.61 -15.64
CA LYS A 248 -5.88 1.24 -16.76
C LYS A 248 -5.09 0.26 -17.64
N ASN A 249 -5.51 -1.00 -17.69
CA ASN A 249 -4.80 -2.14 -18.30
C ASN A 249 -3.44 -2.49 -17.66
N ALA A 250 -3.17 -2.08 -16.44
CA ALA A 250 -1.98 -2.53 -15.71
C ALA A 250 -1.96 -4.06 -15.60
N PRO A 251 -0.78 -4.71 -15.57
CA PRO A 251 -0.65 -6.16 -15.53
C PRO A 251 -0.95 -6.73 -14.13
N MET A 252 -2.21 -6.63 -13.72
CA MET A 252 -2.74 -7.10 -12.44
C MET A 252 -3.78 -8.20 -12.70
N PRO A 253 -3.42 -9.48 -12.71
CA PRO A 253 -4.32 -10.58 -13.04
C PRO A 253 -5.39 -10.85 -11.98
N ALA A 254 -5.10 -10.66 -10.68
CA ALA A 254 -5.98 -11.05 -9.60
C ALA A 254 -7.41 -10.47 -9.68
N PRO A 255 -7.63 -9.16 -9.94
CA PRO A 255 -8.99 -8.63 -10.07
C PRO A 255 -9.80 -9.28 -11.21
N TYR A 256 -9.17 -9.62 -12.32
CA TYR A 256 -9.82 -10.30 -13.45
C TYR A 256 -10.20 -11.73 -13.09
N LEU A 257 -9.27 -12.49 -12.51
CA LEU A 257 -9.50 -13.88 -12.14
C LEU A 257 -10.47 -14.03 -10.95
N ILE A 258 -10.55 -13.03 -10.06
CA ILE A 258 -11.62 -12.93 -9.05
C ILE A 258 -12.99 -12.78 -9.73
N MET A 259 -13.09 -11.89 -10.72
CA MET A 259 -14.31 -11.67 -11.47
C MET A 259 -14.72 -12.94 -12.25
N ASP A 260 -13.78 -13.60 -12.90
CA ASP A 260 -14.03 -14.81 -13.67
C ASP A 260 -14.49 -15.96 -12.76
N ALA A 261 -13.79 -16.18 -11.62
CA ALA A 261 -14.19 -17.17 -10.63
C ALA A 261 -15.60 -16.91 -10.06
N ALA A 262 -15.93 -15.65 -9.80
CA ALA A 262 -17.24 -15.24 -9.31
C ALA A 262 -18.34 -15.48 -10.35
N VAL A 263 -18.10 -15.08 -11.60
CA VAL A 263 -19.08 -15.21 -12.71
C VAL A 263 -19.32 -16.67 -13.06
N GLU A 264 -18.26 -17.45 -13.30
CA GLU A 264 -18.36 -18.88 -13.64
C GLU A 264 -18.92 -19.70 -12.47
N GLY A 265 -18.41 -19.47 -11.25
CA GLY A 265 -18.87 -20.15 -10.04
C GLY A 265 -20.33 -19.87 -9.67
N SER A 266 -20.90 -18.73 -10.12
CA SER A 266 -22.31 -18.42 -9.91
C SER A 266 -23.28 -19.26 -10.75
N GLN A 267 -22.78 -19.98 -11.74
CA GLN A 267 -23.59 -20.75 -12.69
C GLN A 267 -23.62 -22.25 -12.39
N VAL A 268 -22.88 -22.70 -11.40
CA VAL A 268 -22.75 -24.09 -10.99
C VAL A 268 -23.04 -24.26 -9.49
N ASP A 269 -23.15 -25.51 -9.02
CA ASP A 269 -23.23 -25.80 -7.59
C ASP A 269 -22.00 -25.32 -6.82
N ILE A 270 -22.07 -25.34 -5.48
CA ILE A 270 -21.01 -24.81 -4.63
C ILE A 270 -19.70 -25.60 -4.74
N ASP A 271 -19.74 -26.91 -4.94
CA ASP A 271 -18.55 -27.77 -4.99
C ASP A 271 -17.80 -27.57 -6.31
N ASN A 272 -18.55 -27.51 -7.44
CA ASN A 272 -17.98 -27.15 -8.73
C ASN A 272 -17.47 -25.70 -8.75
N ALA A 273 -18.17 -24.77 -8.13
CA ALA A 273 -17.69 -23.38 -7.97
C ALA A 273 -16.38 -23.32 -7.17
N GLY A 274 -16.27 -24.13 -6.11
CA GLY A 274 -15.03 -24.28 -5.36
C GLY A 274 -13.85 -24.82 -6.20
N THR A 275 -14.15 -25.72 -7.15
CA THR A 275 -13.14 -26.24 -8.08
C THR A 275 -12.67 -25.14 -9.05
N ILE A 276 -13.57 -24.33 -9.59
CA ILE A 276 -13.25 -23.18 -10.45
C ILE A 276 -12.37 -22.20 -9.69
N GLU A 277 -12.76 -21.82 -8.47
CA GLU A 277 -11.98 -20.91 -7.61
C GLU A 277 -10.56 -21.45 -7.35
N SER A 278 -10.40 -22.75 -7.07
CA SER A 278 -9.08 -23.36 -6.84
C SER A 278 -8.17 -23.31 -8.07
N ARG A 279 -8.72 -23.42 -9.28
CA ARG A 279 -7.94 -23.32 -10.52
C ARG A 279 -7.36 -21.92 -10.68
N TYR A 280 -8.19 -20.89 -10.51
CA TYR A 280 -7.75 -19.50 -10.57
C TYR A 280 -6.82 -19.12 -9.41
N PHE A 281 -7.08 -19.68 -8.21
CA PHE A 281 -6.16 -19.50 -7.08
C PHE A 281 -4.76 -20.08 -7.37
N ALA A 282 -4.68 -21.29 -7.91
CA ALA A 282 -3.40 -21.92 -8.25
C ALA A 282 -2.64 -21.11 -9.31
N GLU A 283 -3.33 -20.57 -10.32
CA GLU A 283 -2.73 -19.70 -11.33
C GLU A 283 -2.12 -18.44 -10.69
N LEU A 284 -2.86 -17.77 -9.80
CA LEU A 284 -2.37 -16.56 -9.12
C LEU A 284 -1.24 -16.88 -8.13
N ALA A 285 -1.40 -17.89 -7.29
CA ALA A 285 -0.44 -18.25 -6.25
C ALA A 285 0.92 -18.71 -6.83
N CYS A 286 0.92 -19.28 -8.02
CA CYS A 286 2.13 -19.68 -8.77
C CYS A 286 2.62 -18.58 -9.73
N GLY A 287 1.99 -17.40 -9.71
CA GLY A 287 2.29 -16.28 -10.59
C GLY A 287 3.30 -15.30 -9.98
N GLN A 288 4.14 -14.71 -10.84
CA GLN A 288 5.17 -13.74 -10.39
C GLN A 288 4.56 -12.50 -9.71
N VAL A 289 3.41 -12.02 -10.18
CA VAL A 289 2.77 -10.81 -9.64
C VAL A 289 2.36 -10.99 -8.17
N SER A 290 1.78 -12.12 -7.82
CA SER A 290 1.41 -12.41 -6.41
C SER A 290 2.64 -12.53 -5.51
N THR A 291 3.70 -13.17 -5.99
CA THR A 291 4.99 -13.24 -5.28
C THR A 291 5.56 -11.85 -5.05
N ASN A 292 5.60 -11.01 -6.08
CA ASN A 292 6.06 -9.63 -6.00
C ASN A 292 5.26 -8.80 -4.97
N MET A 293 3.95 -8.80 -5.11
CA MET A 293 3.06 -8.02 -4.24
C MET A 293 3.09 -8.52 -2.79
N THR A 294 3.15 -9.84 -2.57
CA THR A 294 3.23 -10.42 -1.23
C THR A 294 4.57 -10.06 -0.57
N ARG A 295 5.69 -10.14 -1.29
CA ARG A 295 7.00 -9.73 -0.76
C ARG A 295 6.99 -8.28 -0.31
N ALA A 296 6.47 -7.36 -1.10
CA ALA A 296 6.41 -5.94 -0.75
C ALA A 296 5.38 -5.63 0.35
N PHE A 297 4.10 -5.93 0.09
CA PHE A 297 3.00 -5.46 0.94
C PHE A 297 2.80 -6.27 2.22
N PHE A 298 3.37 -7.46 2.31
CA PHE A 298 3.37 -8.22 3.55
C PHE A 298 4.74 -8.23 4.21
N PHE A 299 5.79 -8.76 3.59
CA PHE A 299 7.09 -8.92 4.24
C PHE A 299 7.85 -7.61 4.41
N ASP A 300 8.10 -6.86 3.33
CA ASP A 300 8.86 -5.62 3.38
C ASP A 300 8.15 -4.56 4.25
N LEU A 301 6.84 -4.40 4.05
CA LEU A 301 6.04 -3.46 4.84
C LEU A 301 5.97 -3.85 6.33
N GLN A 302 5.90 -5.15 6.64
CA GLN A 302 5.92 -5.63 8.02
C GLN A 302 7.28 -5.39 8.68
N ALA A 303 8.38 -5.61 7.95
CA ALA A 303 9.73 -5.33 8.43
C ALA A 303 9.90 -3.84 8.78
N ILE A 304 9.46 -2.95 7.89
CA ILE A 304 9.49 -1.50 8.12
C ILE A 304 8.64 -1.11 9.34
N ASN A 305 7.40 -1.60 9.42
CA ASN A 305 6.49 -1.28 10.54
C ASN A 305 6.96 -1.85 11.89
N LYS A 306 7.78 -2.89 11.88
CA LYS A 306 8.45 -3.41 13.08
C LYS A 306 9.74 -2.64 13.42
N GLY A 307 10.13 -1.68 12.62
CA GLY A 307 11.32 -0.86 12.82
C GLY A 307 12.62 -1.55 12.43
N ALA A 308 12.67 -2.33 11.34
CA ALA A 308 13.88 -3.03 10.90
C ALA A 308 15.08 -2.10 10.69
N SER A 309 14.85 -0.85 10.27
CA SER A 309 15.89 0.17 10.09
C SER A 309 16.11 1.05 11.34
N ARG A 310 15.42 0.74 12.46
CA ARG A 310 15.55 1.50 13.70
C ARG A 310 16.81 1.07 14.45
N PRO A 311 17.72 1.98 14.82
CA PRO A 311 18.88 1.64 15.65
C PRO A 311 18.48 1.01 16.97
N ASP A 312 19.22 -0.03 17.38
CA ASP A 312 19.02 -0.73 18.64
C ASP A 312 19.58 0.05 19.84
N GLY A 313 19.12 -0.28 21.04
CA GLY A 313 19.65 0.27 22.31
C GLY A 313 19.05 1.61 22.72
N TYR A 314 18.08 2.14 22.01
CA TYR A 314 17.39 3.38 22.35
C TYR A 314 15.97 3.09 22.83
N GLU A 315 15.54 3.79 23.89
CA GLU A 315 14.16 3.73 24.38
C GLU A 315 13.19 4.23 23.29
N LYS A 316 11.95 3.71 23.34
CA LYS A 316 10.91 4.15 22.42
C LYS A 316 10.50 5.59 22.73
N HIS A 317 10.58 6.43 21.72
CA HIS A 317 10.21 7.85 21.82
C HIS A 317 8.73 8.07 21.45
N THR A 318 8.12 9.07 22.12
CA THR A 318 6.79 9.56 21.79
C THR A 318 6.80 11.06 21.85
N ALA A 319 6.64 11.72 20.70
CA ALA A 319 6.53 13.17 20.62
C ALA A 319 5.17 13.64 21.18
N ARG A 320 5.17 14.77 21.86
CA ARG A 320 3.96 15.37 22.48
C ARG A 320 3.58 16.67 21.80
N LYS A 321 4.57 17.51 21.53
CA LYS A 321 4.38 18.86 20.97
C LYS A 321 5.30 19.07 19.77
N VAL A 322 4.71 19.40 18.63
CA VAL A 322 5.44 19.70 17.41
C VAL A 322 5.28 21.16 17.00
N VAL A 323 6.38 21.75 16.56
CA VAL A 323 6.34 23.02 15.83
C VAL A 323 6.49 22.72 14.33
N VAL A 324 5.53 23.14 13.54
CA VAL A 324 5.59 23.12 12.08
C VAL A 324 5.91 24.53 11.59
N LEU A 325 7.05 24.70 10.94
CA LEU A 325 7.51 25.99 10.39
C LEU A 325 7.11 26.09 8.92
N GLY A 326 6.29 27.10 8.62
CA GLY A 326 5.64 27.27 7.32
C GLY A 326 4.24 26.65 7.30
N ALA A 327 3.24 27.48 7.03
CA ALA A 327 1.83 27.08 6.96
C ALA A 327 1.31 26.95 5.52
N GLY A 328 2.22 26.77 4.55
CA GLY A 328 1.90 26.44 3.17
C GLY A 328 1.29 25.05 3.03
N MET A 329 1.12 24.59 1.79
CA MET A 329 0.46 23.31 1.48
C MET A 329 1.05 22.12 2.26
N MET A 330 2.39 22.02 2.32
CA MET A 330 3.06 20.92 3.03
C MET A 330 2.91 21.05 4.53
N GLY A 331 3.24 22.22 5.11
CA GLY A 331 3.15 22.43 6.56
C GLY A 331 1.73 22.29 7.10
N ALA A 332 0.73 22.76 6.37
CA ALA A 332 -0.68 22.59 6.74
C ALA A 332 -1.08 21.09 6.76
N GLY A 333 -0.62 20.30 5.79
CA GLY A 333 -0.85 18.86 5.74
C GLY A 333 -0.10 18.08 6.84
N ILE A 334 1.13 18.50 7.15
CA ILE A 334 1.94 17.93 8.25
C ILE A 334 1.24 18.23 9.60
N ALA A 335 0.82 19.48 9.83
CA ALA A 335 0.07 19.87 11.02
C ALA A 335 -1.20 19.02 11.22
N TYR A 336 -1.97 18.83 10.15
CA TYR A 336 -3.14 17.95 10.18
C TYR A 336 -2.77 16.51 10.61
N SER A 337 -1.74 15.91 10.01
CA SER A 337 -1.34 14.52 10.30
C SER A 337 -0.86 14.36 11.75
N CYS A 338 -0.12 15.32 12.27
CA CYS A 338 0.32 15.35 13.67
C CYS A 338 -0.86 15.50 14.63
N ALA A 339 -1.77 16.44 14.38
CA ALA A 339 -2.95 16.67 15.22
C ALA A 339 -3.92 15.46 15.24
N MET A 340 -4.11 14.79 14.08
CA MET A 340 -4.88 13.56 13.97
C MET A 340 -4.28 12.41 14.79
N SER A 341 -2.99 12.45 15.05
CA SER A 341 -2.25 11.45 15.85
C SER A 341 -2.10 11.83 17.32
N GLY A 342 -2.74 12.95 17.74
CA GLY A 342 -2.83 13.34 19.13
C GLY A 342 -1.75 14.31 19.62
N LEU A 343 -0.86 14.81 18.74
CA LEU A 343 0.16 15.78 19.10
C LEU A 343 -0.45 17.18 19.26
N GLU A 344 0.07 17.97 20.20
CA GLU A 344 -0.09 19.41 20.22
C GLU A 344 0.73 20.02 19.07
N VAL A 345 0.12 20.87 18.26
CA VAL A 345 0.73 21.43 17.04
C VAL A 345 0.77 22.94 17.12
N VAL A 346 1.96 23.51 17.06
CA VAL A 346 2.18 24.93 16.82
C VAL A 346 2.46 25.10 15.33
N LEU A 347 1.52 25.69 14.61
CA LEU A 347 1.67 25.97 13.17
C LEU A 347 2.14 27.43 13.01
N LYS A 348 3.45 27.60 12.83
CA LYS A 348 4.09 28.92 12.76
C LYS A 348 4.33 29.34 11.30
N ASP A 349 3.96 30.58 10.99
CA ASP A 349 4.30 31.24 9.72
C ASP A 349 4.78 32.69 9.98
N VAL A 350 5.20 33.37 8.93
CA VAL A 350 5.67 34.77 9.01
C VAL A 350 4.58 35.75 9.45
N SER A 351 3.30 35.40 9.28
CA SER A 351 2.15 36.18 9.72
C SER A 351 1.07 35.29 10.33
N GLN A 352 0.30 35.89 11.26
CA GLN A 352 -0.86 35.25 11.86
C GLN A 352 -1.88 34.80 10.79
N GLU A 353 -2.11 35.63 9.77
CA GLU A 353 -3.04 35.37 8.69
C GLU A 353 -2.63 34.12 7.90
N ASN A 354 -1.35 33.93 7.56
CA ASN A 354 -0.86 32.76 6.87
C ASN A 354 -1.00 31.50 7.72
N ALA A 355 -0.67 31.59 9.01
CA ALA A 355 -0.81 30.47 9.94
C ALA A 355 -2.30 30.02 10.05
N GLU A 356 -3.24 30.97 10.11
CA GLU A 356 -4.68 30.67 10.13
C GLU A 356 -5.18 30.05 8.82
N LYS A 357 -4.69 30.51 7.67
CA LYS A 357 -4.97 29.87 6.37
C LYS A 357 -4.49 28.41 6.35
N GLY A 358 -3.33 28.14 6.93
CA GLY A 358 -2.83 26.78 7.10
C GLY A 358 -3.73 25.91 7.98
N LYS A 359 -4.23 26.43 9.10
CA LYS A 359 -5.21 25.73 9.95
C LYS A 359 -6.54 25.47 9.22
N ALA A 360 -6.99 26.40 8.39
CA ALA A 360 -8.22 26.28 7.61
C ALA A 360 -8.18 25.08 6.64
N TYR A 361 -6.99 24.64 6.20
CA TYR A 361 -6.82 23.39 5.44
C TYR A 361 -7.31 22.18 6.24
N SER A 362 -6.90 22.07 7.51
CA SER A 362 -7.34 20.99 8.41
C SER A 362 -8.85 21.04 8.66
N GLN A 363 -9.41 22.24 8.88
CA GLN A 363 -10.85 22.43 9.02
C GLN A 363 -11.61 21.85 7.82
N LYS A 364 -11.19 22.21 6.60
CA LYS A 364 -11.84 21.75 5.36
C LYS A 364 -11.84 20.22 5.21
N ILE A 365 -10.75 19.55 5.59
CA ILE A 365 -10.66 18.08 5.54
C ILE A 365 -11.62 17.46 6.54
N LEU A 366 -11.64 17.98 7.77
CA LEU A 366 -12.48 17.48 8.86
C LEU A 366 -13.96 17.70 8.58
N ASP A 367 -14.38 18.88 8.10
CA ASP A 367 -15.74 19.16 7.69
C ASP A 367 -16.24 18.17 6.63
N LYS A 368 -15.37 17.87 5.66
CA LYS A 368 -15.67 16.86 4.63
C LYS A 368 -15.78 15.44 5.20
N ALA A 369 -14.99 15.10 6.21
CA ALA A 369 -15.08 13.80 6.88
C ALA A 369 -16.36 13.67 7.69
N VAL A 370 -16.76 14.73 8.40
CA VAL A 370 -18.04 14.81 9.15
C VAL A 370 -19.23 14.72 8.21
N SER A 371 -19.25 15.52 7.14
CA SER A 371 -20.35 15.50 6.15
C SER A 371 -20.57 14.14 5.47
N ARG A 372 -19.53 13.30 5.45
CA ARG A 372 -19.58 11.92 4.91
C ARG A 372 -19.81 10.85 5.97
N GLY A 373 -20.06 11.24 7.22
CA GLY A 373 -20.25 10.30 8.34
C GLY A 373 -19.01 9.50 8.73
N LYS A 374 -17.81 9.92 8.28
CA LYS A 374 -16.55 9.23 8.60
C LYS A 374 -15.96 9.62 9.95
N GLN A 375 -16.43 10.73 10.52
CA GLN A 375 -16.00 11.28 11.80
C GLN A 375 -17.14 12.05 12.45
N THR A 376 -17.18 12.10 13.79
CA THR A 376 -18.14 12.94 14.53
C THR A 376 -17.64 14.39 14.62
N GLN A 377 -18.54 15.34 14.81
CA GLN A 377 -18.18 16.75 14.98
C GLN A 377 -17.28 16.95 16.21
N GLU A 378 -17.60 16.31 17.33
CA GLU A 378 -16.79 16.35 18.56
C GLU A 378 -15.30 15.99 18.30
N LYS A 379 -15.07 14.85 17.60
CA LYS A 379 -13.69 14.43 17.28
C LYS A 379 -13.00 15.40 16.32
N ALA A 380 -13.75 15.99 15.38
CA ALA A 380 -13.20 17.00 14.48
C ALA A 380 -12.76 18.25 15.25
N ASP A 381 -13.59 18.72 16.18
CA ASP A 381 -13.31 19.89 17.04
C ASP A 381 -12.10 19.62 17.95
N GLU A 382 -11.97 18.43 18.53
CA GLU A 382 -10.80 18.01 19.32
C GLU A 382 -9.50 18.08 18.50
N VAL A 383 -9.52 17.62 17.25
CA VAL A 383 -8.33 17.65 16.37
C VAL A 383 -7.95 19.10 16.06
N LEU A 384 -8.92 19.94 15.73
CA LEU A 384 -8.69 21.35 15.44
C LEU A 384 -8.19 22.14 16.64
N ALA A 385 -8.63 21.79 17.84
CA ALA A 385 -8.18 22.42 19.08
C ALA A 385 -6.69 22.15 19.36
N ARG A 386 -6.12 21.07 18.83
CA ARG A 386 -4.69 20.77 18.94
C ARG A 386 -3.81 21.66 18.08
N ILE A 387 -4.35 22.35 17.06
CA ILE A 387 -3.58 23.19 16.14
C ILE A 387 -3.67 24.66 16.56
N THR A 388 -2.56 25.23 17.02
CA THR A 388 -2.42 26.65 17.36
C THR A 388 -1.69 27.38 16.23
N PRO A 389 -2.38 28.17 15.40
CA PRO A 389 -1.76 29.00 14.37
C PRO A 389 -1.12 30.23 15.01
N THR A 390 0.12 30.56 14.66
CA THR A 390 0.81 31.71 15.27
C THR A 390 1.94 32.25 14.38
N ALA A 391 2.29 33.54 14.61
CA ALA A 391 3.52 34.14 14.11
C ALA A 391 4.61 34.22 15.20
N ASP A 392 4.28 33.93 16.45
CA ASP A 392 5.17 34.07 17.60
C ASP A 392 6.02 32.83 17.83
N ALA A 393 7.33 32.98 17.80
CA ALA A 393 8.30 31.90 18.04
C ALA A 393 8.24 31.37 19.49
N SER A 394 7.88 32.16 20.45
CA SER A 394 7.79 31.75 21.87
C SER A 394 6.74 30.68 22.12
N ALA A 395 5.74 30.54 21.24
CA ALA A 395 4.76 29.45 21.28
C ALA A 395 5.41 28.04 21.11
N ALA A 396 6.62 27.99 20.59
CA ALA A 396 7.43 26.74 20.47
C ALA A 396 7.93 26.23 21.83
N ALA A 397 7.72 26.93 22.92
CA ALA A 397 8.24 26.59 24.24
C ALA A 397 7.91 25.14 24.63
N GLY A 398 8.98 24.38 24.94
CA GLY A 398 8.91 22.99 25.34
C GLY A 398 8.55 21.99 24.24
N ALA A 399 8.54 22.39 22.98
CA ALA A 399 8.33 21.44 21.87
C ALA A 399 9.50 20.46 21.78
N ASP A 400 9.16 19.19 21.57
CA ASP A 400 10.09 18.07 21.45
C ASP A 400 10.32 17.61 20.00
N LEU A 401 9.63 18.25 19.06
CA LEU A 401 9.75 18.02 17.62
C LEU A 401 9.59 19.32 16.84
N VAL A 402 10.44 19.52 15.85
CA VAL A 402 10.29 20.55 14.83
C VAL A 402 10.21 19.91 13.46
N ILE A 403 9.31 20.40 12.62
CA ILE A 403 9.27 20.04 11.19
C ILE A 403 9.23 21.32 10.37
N GLU A 404 10.34 21.63 9.73
CA GLU A 404 10.47 22.79 8.88
C GLU A 404 9.93 22.47 7.46
N ALA A 405 9.03 23.31 6.95
CA ALA A 405 8.39 23.19 5.66
C ALA A 405 8.22 24.57 4.97
N VAL A 406 9.25 25.44 5.10
CA VAL A 406 9.32 26.73 4.40
C VAL A 406 9.86 26.58 2.97
N PHE A 407 9.98 27.69 2.23
CA PHE A 407 10.54 27.65 0.87
C PHE A 407 11.95 27.06 0.83
N GLU A 408 12.28 26.46 -0.32
CA GLU A 408 13.55 25.74 -0.57
C GLU A 408 14.72 26.72 -0.73
N SER A 409 15.13 27.31 0.39
CA SER A 409 16.25 28.26 0.52
C SER A 409 17.05 27.93 1.77
N PRO A 410 18.34 27.57 1.64
CA PRO A 410 19.20 27.26 2.80
C PRO A 410 19.22 28.37 3.85
N ASP A 411 19.34 29.62 3.41
CA ASP A 411 19.42 30.77 4.32
C ASP A 411 18.11 30.97 5.10
N LEU A 412 16.95 30.83 4.43
CA LEU A 412 15.65 30.93 5.09
C LEU A 412 15.48 29.81 6.12
N LYS A 413 15.86 28.59 5.77
CA LYS A 413 15.79 27.45 6.68
C LYS A 413 16.66 27.66 7.92
N LYS A 414 17.89 28.13 7.76
CA LYS A 414 18.78 28.51 8.88
C LYS A 414 18.15 29.57 9.76
N GLN A 415 17.57 30.61 9.16
CA GLN A 415 16.93 31.69 9.88
C GLN A 415 15.75 31.21 10.75
N VAL A 416 14.86 30.40 10.20
CA VAL A 416 13.67 29.94 10.96
C VAL A 416 14.04 28.96 12.07
N PHE A 417 15.10 28.15 11.90
CA PHE A 417 15.64 27.34 12.99
C PHE A 417 16.27 28.20 14.10
N ALA A 418 17.09 29.18 13.75
CA ALA A 418 17.71 30.07 14.73
C ALA A 418 16.67 30.82 15.59
N GLU A 419 15.52 31.17 15.00
CA GLU A 419 14.41 31.87 15.70
C GLU A 419 13.78 31.01 16.79
N ILE A 420 13.63 29.68 16.57
CA ILE A 420 12.88 28.82 17.49
C ILE A 420 13.74 27.97 18.44
N LEU A 421 15.00 27.71 18.10
CA LEU A 421 15.92 26.88 18.90
C LEU A 421 15.95 27.24 20.38
N PRO A 422 15.97 28.56 20.78
CA PRO A 422 15.98 28.95 22.20
C PRO A 422 14.75 28.51 23.00
N HIS A 423 13.66 28.18 22.33
CA HIS A 423 12.37 27.82 22.97
C HIS A 423 12.13 26.32 23.08
N LEU A 424 12.90 25.51 22.37
CA LEU A 424 12.67 24.07 22.26
C LEU A 424 13.12 23.29 23.50
N ALA A 425 12.62 22.07 23.63
CA ALA A 425 13.19 21.11 24.57
C ALA A 425 14.66 20.80 24.21
N PRO A 426 15.53 20.51 25.21
CA PRO A 426 16.96 20.32 24.96
C PRO A 426 17.29 19.16 24.02
N ASP A 427 16.42 18.15 23.94
CA ASP A 427 16.57 16.93 23.15
C ASP A 427 15.55 16.83 22.00
N ALA A 428 14.98 17.97 21.58
CA ALA A 428 14.03 18.05 20.50
C ALA A 428 14.65 17.58 19.17
N VAL A 429 13.89 16.79 18.41
CA VAL A 429 14.25 16.40 17.04
C VAL A 429 14.04 17.59 16.09
N LEU A 430 15.06 17.92 15.30
CA LEU A 430 15.06 19.01 14.33
C LEU A 430 14.90 18.44 12.92
N GLY A 431 13.68 18.48 12.39
CA GLY A 431 13.34 17.91 11.08
C GLY A 431 13.21 18.94 9.99
N SER A 432 13.74 18.70 8.81
CA SER A 432 13.47 19.48 7.60
C SER A 432 12.71 18.66 6.55
N ASN A 433 11.65 19.24 5.99
CA ASN A 433 10.86 18.64 4.91
C ASN A 433 11.41 19.01 3.52
N THR A 434 12.69 19.35 3.41
CA THR A 434 13.31 19.57 2.09
C THR A 434 13.15 18.33 1.21
N SER A 435 13.01 18.53 -0.10
CA SER A 435 12.93 17.43 -1.08
C SER A 435 14.25 17.19 -1.82
N THR A 436 15.17 18.16 -1.80
CA THR A 436 16.36 18.11 -2.66
C THR A 436 17.64 18.64 -2.01
N LEU A 437 17.53 19.50 -0.99
CA LEU A 437 18.70 20.09 -0.35
C LEU A 437 19.38 19.06 0.58
N PRO A 438 20.72 18.88 0.48
CA PRO A 438 21.43 17.96 1.36
C PRO A 438 21.25 18.31 2.84
N ILE A 439 20.86 17.31 3.62
CA ILE A 439 20.60 17.43 5.06
C ILE A 439 21.87 17.79 5.82
N THR A 440 23.02 17.24 5.42
CA THR A 440 24.33 17.55 6.01
C THR A 440 24.65 19.05 5.94
N GLY A 441 24.42 19.67 4.77
CA GLY A 441 24.64 21.10 4.61
C GLY A 441 23.66 21.98 5.38
N LEU A 442 22.41 21.55 5.52
CA LEU A 442 21.41 22.26 6.34
C LEU A 442 21.74 22.17 7.84
N ALA A 443 22.27 21.03 8.28
CA ALA A 443 22.65 20.81 9.67
C ALA A 443 23.78 21.75 10.17
N GLU A 444 24.61 22.29 9.26
CA GLU A 444 25.63 23.30 9.61
C GLU A 444 25.01 24.60 10.14
N GLY A 445 23.74 24.83 9.85
CA GLY A 445 23.01 26.04 10.29
C GLY A 445 22.35 25.93 11.65
N VAL A 446 22.54 24.82 12.38
CA VAL A 446 21.95 24.61 13.71
C VAL A 446 23.02 24.26 14.74
N ASP A 447 22.82 24.67 16.01
CA ASP A 447 23.79 24.43 17.08
C ASP A 447 23.87 22.96 17.53
N ARG A 448 22.87 22.13 17.17
CA ARG A 448 22.77 20.70 17.52
C ARG A 448 22.61 19.87 16.25
N PRO A 449 23.63 19.74 15.41
CA PRO A 449 23.52 19.01 14.13
C PRO A 449 23.30 17.50 14.30
N GLU A 450 23.63 16.91 15.46
CA GLU A 450 23.33 15.54 15.83
C GLU A 450 21.83 15.25 16.02
N ASP A 451 21.05 16.28 16.33
CA ASP A 451 19.59 16.21 16.46
C ASP A 451 18.85 16.55 15.16
N PHE A 452 19.60 16.87 14.09
CA PHE A 452 19.05 17.27 12.80
C PHE A 452 18.88 16.08 11.86
N VAL A 453 17.69 15.97 11.20
CA VAL A 453 17.32 14.86 10.32
C VAL A 453 16.39 15.34 9.20
N GLY A 454 16.47 14.73 8.03
CA GLY A 454 15.47 14.96 6.97
C GLY A 454 14.18 14.20 7.27
N LEU A 455 13.04 14.87 7.12
CA LEU A 455 11.70 14.30 7.24
C LEU A 455 10.89 14.69 6.01
N HIS A 456 11.12 13.98 4.91
CA HIS A 456 10.53 14.28 3.61
C HIS A 456 9.13 13.66 3.51
N PHE A 457 8.10 14.50 3.58
CA PHE A 457 6.70 14.15 3.38
C PHE A 457 6.30 14.32 1.92
N PHE A 458 5.28 13.58 1.49
CA PHE A 458 4.77 13.61 0.12
C PHE A 458 3.41 14.29 0.04
N SER A 459 3.17 15.03 -1.03
CA SER A 459 1.92 15.75 -1.27
C SER A 459 0.87 14.88 -1.99
N PRO A 460 -0.41 14.91 -1.58
CA PRO A 460 -0.96 15.56 -0.37
C PRO A 460 -0.67 14.75 0.91
N VAL A 461 -0.20 15.42 1.96
CA VAL A 461 0.30 14.74 3.17
C VAL A 461 -0.75 13.86 3.85
N ASP A 462 -2.01 14.28 3.83
CA ASP A 462 -3.13 13.54 4.42
C ASP A 462 -3.44 12.20 3.71
N LYS A 463 -2.94 12.02 2.48
CA LYS A 463 -3.18 10.82 1.66
C LYS A 463 -1.94 9.98 1.42
N MET A 464 -0.78 10.60 1.44
CA MET A 464 0.48 9.90 1.16
C MET A 464 0.99 9.21 2.42
N PRO A 465 1.15 7.87 2.40
CA PRO A 465 1.51 7.12 3.61
C PRO A 465 3.00 7.17 3.94
N LEU A 466 3.87 7.48 2.97
CA LEU A 466 5.31 7.41 3.14
C LEU A 466 5.88 8.63 3.89
N LEU A 467 6.90 8.38 4.69
CA LEU A 467 7.85 9.38 5.19
C LEU A 467 9.27 8.90 4.89
N GLU A 468 10.00 9.61 4.04
CA GLU A 468 11.41 9.35 3.77
C GLU A 468 12.24 10.06 4.84
N ILE A 469 12.96 9.29 5.64
CA ILE A 469 13.84 9.77 6.73
C ILE A 469 15.26 9.80 6.18
N ILE A 470 15.87 10.97 6.13
CA ILE A 470 17.20 11.17 5.57
C ILE A 470 18.21 11.37 6.70
N LYS A 471 19.13 10.41 6.84
CA LYS A 471 20.22 10.48 7.78
C LYS A 471 21.38 11.31 7.19
N GLY A 472 21.58 12.53 7.70
CA GLY A 472 22.77 13.33 7.39
C GLY A 472 24.03 12.76 8.06
N GLU A 473 25.22 13.20 7.65
CA GLU A 473 26.50 12.72 8.19
C GLU A 473 26.61 12.88 9.71
N ARG A 474 26.01 13.94 10.26
CA ARG A 474 26.06 14.25 11.69
C ARG A 474 24.82 13.78 12.46
N THR A 475 23.78 13.30 11.79
CA THR A 475 22.57 12.79 12.44
C THR A 475 22.92 11.58 13.33
N SER A 476 22.63 11.69 14.62
CA SER A 476 22.91 10.61 15.58
C SER A 476 21.93 9.44 15.41
N ASP A 477 22.35 8.24 15.83
CA ASP A 477 21.48 7.07 15.86
C ASP A 477 20.31 7.26 16.84
N ALA A 478 20.48 8.03 17.91
CA ALA A 478 19.44 8.40 18.84
C ALA A 478 18.34 9.22 18.13
N THR A 479 18.73 10.20 17.32
CA THR A 479 17.82 11.03 16.53
C THR A 479 17.10 10.21 15.45
N LEU A 480 17.82 9.33 14.77
CA LEU A 480 17.23 8.41 13.80
C LEU A 480 16.17 7.50 14.44
N ALA A 481 16.47 6.94 15.62
CA ALA A 481 15.51 6.11 16.36
C ALA A 481 14.24 6.90 16.73
N LYS A 482 14.40 8.14 17.25
CA LYS A 482 13.28 9.05 17.53
C LYS A 482 12.47 9.37 16.25
N ALA A 483 13.12 9.66 15.14
CA ALA A 483 12.46 9.98 13.87
C ALA A 483 11.59 8.83 13.35
N ILE A 484 12.08 7.59 13.44
CA ILE A 484 11.32 6.39 13.06
C ILE A 484 10.10 6.21 13.99
N ASP A 485 10.29 6.35 15.30
CA ASP A 485 9.20 6.26 16.28
C ASP A 485 8.11 7.32 16.01
N ILE A 486 8.52 8.56 15.70
CA ILE A 486 7.62 9.66 15.35
C ILE A 486 6.85 9.35 14.06
N ALA A 487 7.53 8.85 13.03
CA ALA A 487 6.87 8.48 11.78
C ALA A 487 5.76 7.44 12.01
N LEU A 488 6.05 6.40 12.78
CA LEU A 488 5.05 5.38 13.15
C LEU A 488 3.93 5.95 14.03
N GLN A 489 4.24 6.88 14.95
CA GLN A 489 3.26 7.57 15.81
C GLN A 489 2.26 8.36 14.97
N ILE A 490 2.72 9.09 13.96
CA ILE A 490 1.86 9.87 13.05
C ILE A 490 1.30 9.04 11.89
N LYS A 491 1.39 7.71 12.00
CA LYS A 491 0.85 6.72 11.05
C LYS A 491 1.42 6.86 9.64
N LYS A 492 2.68 7.24 9.55
CA LYS A 492 3.46 7.18 8.30
C LYS A 492 4.31 5.92 8.28
N THR A 493 4.55 5.41 7.09
CA THR A 493 5.48 4.31 6.84
C THR A 493 6.87 4.89 6.64
N PRO A 494 7.82 4.72 7.57
CA PRO A 494 9.16 5.27 7.43
C PRO A 494 10.03 4.42 6.51
N ILE A 495 10.76 5.05 5.60
CA ILE A 495 11.95 4.48 4.99
C ILE A 495 13.16 5.28 5.42
N VAL A 496 14.33 4.65 5.48
CA VAL A 496 15.58 5.30 5.90
C VAL A 496 16.57 5.31 4.75
N VAL A 497 17.08 6.49 4.44
CA VAL A 497 18.09 6.71 3.39
C VAL A 497 19.22 7.57 3.91
N SER A 498 20.42 7.43 3.32
CA SER A 498 21.53 8.36 3.56
C SER A 498 21.37 9.64 2.74
N ASP A 499 22.01 10.69 3.23
CA ASP A 499 21.96 12.00 2.59
C ASP A 499 22.63 11.98 1.21
N SER A 500 21.92 12.49 0.23
CA SER A 500 22.40 12.74 -1.12
C SER A 500 21.51 13.79 -1.78
N ARG A 501 21.93 14.36 -2.90
CA ARG A 501 21.07 15.30 -3.63
C ARG A 501 19.85 14.60 -4.23
N GLY A 502 18.65 15.02 -3.81
CA GLY A 502 17.38 14.41 -4.21
C GLY A 502 17.08 13.08 -3.51
N PHE A 503 17.93 12.69 -2.54
CA PHE A 503 17.77 11.48 -1.74
C PHE A 503 17.57 10.24 -2.59
N PHE A 504 16.64 9.36 -2.22
CA PHE A 504 16.22 8.24 -3.06
C PHE A 504 15.01 8.61 -3.94
N THR A 505 13.93 9.06 -3.32
CA THR A 505 12.64 9.16 -4.02
C THR A 505 12.62 10.25 -5.10
N SER A 506 13.08 11.46 -4.81
CA SER A 506 13.11 12.56 -5.79
C SER A 506 14.11 12.30 -6.92
N ARG A 507 15.22 11.62 -6.62
CA ARG A 507 16.23 11.22 -7.61
C ARG A 507 15.65 10.20 -8.59
N VAL A 508 15.00 9.16 -8.09
CA VAL A 508 14.51 8.05 -8.92
C VAL A 508 13.29 8.45 -9.75
N ILE A 509 12.30 9.17 -9.19
CA ILE A 509 11.14 9.63 -9.97
C ILE A 509 11.55 10.58 -11.11
N GLY A 510 12.63 11.32 -10.93
CA GLY A 510 13.17 12.19 -11.98
C GLY A 510 13.54 11.42 -13.23
N THR A 511 14.08 10.20 -13.10
CA THR A 511 14.47 9.37 -14.27
C THR A 511 13.26 8.89 -15.05
N PHE A 512 12.17 8.50 -14.38
CA PHE A 512 10.91 8.13 -15.01
C PHE A 512 10.35 9.27 -15.88
N ILE A 513 10.27 10.45 -15.31
CA ILE A 513 9.69 11.62 -15.99
C ILE A 513 10.58 12.05 -17.15
N ASN A 514 11.90 12.13 -16.92
CA ASN A 514 12.86 12.51 -17.96
C ASN A 514 12.83 11.53 -19.14
N GLU A 515 12.74 10.21 -18.87
CA GLU A 515 12.69 9.21 -19.92
C GLU A 515 11.42 9.34 -20.77
N ALA A 516 10.27 9.59 -20.13
CA ALA A 516 9.02 9.84 -20.85
C ALA A 516 9.09 11.07 -21.74
N VAL A 517 9.70 12.17 -21.26
CA VAL A 517 9.91 13.39 -22.05
C VAL A 517 10.90 13.15 -23.19
N ALA A 518 11.97 12.36 -22.97
CA ALA A 518 12.92 12.00 -24.03
C ALA A 518 12.22 11.28 -25.20
N MET A 519 11.31 10.36 -24.92
CA MET A 519 10.53 9.65 -25.95
C MET A 519 9.70 10.61 -26.82
N LEU A 520 9.24 11.74 -26.26
CA LEU A 520 8.55 12.76 -27.04
C LEU A 520 9.48 13.38 -28.08
N GLY A 521 10.73 13.70 -27.72
CA GLY A 521 11.74 14.20 -28.66
C GLY A 521 12.22 13.17 -29.67
N GLU A 522 12.04 11.90 -29.39
CA GLU A 522 12.32 10.79 -30.31
C GLU A 522 11.14 10.50 -31.28
N GLY A 523 10.05 11.28 -31.18
CA GLY A 523 8.91 11.23 -32.10
C GLY A 523 7.77 10.31 -31.67
N ALA A 524 7.79 9.79 -30.43
CA ALA A 524 6.66 9.06 -29.90
C ALA A 524 5.42 9.96 -29.75
N ALA A 525 4.25 9.45 -30.12
CA ALA A 525 3.01 10.20 -29.95
C ALA A 525 2.76 10.50 -28.44
N PRO A 526 2.44 11.75 -28.07
CA PRO A 526 2.23 12.12 -26.66
C PRO A 526 1.19 11.25 -25.96
N SER A 527 0.10 10.88 -26.65
CA SER A 527 -0.93 9.99 -26.13
C SER A 527 -0.42 8.56 -25.88
N SER A 528 0.50 8.07 -26.72
CA SER A 528 1.10 6.74 -26.55
C SER A 528 2.01 6.70 -25.33
N ILE A 529 2.80 7.76 -25.09
CA ILE A 529 3.66 7.90 -23.89
C ILE A 529 2.80 7.86 -22.61
N GLU A 530 1.70 8.64 -22.59
CA GLU A 530 0.77 8.68 -21.46
C GLU A 530 0.08 7.32 -21.21
N GLN A 531 -0.31 6.63 -22.28
CA GLN A 531 -0.89 5.29 -22.19
C GLN A 531 0.15 4.26 -21.76
N ALA A 532 1.38 4.34 -22.23
CA ALA A 532 2.46 3.44 -21.82
C ALA A 532 2.72 3.53 -20.31
N GLY A 533 2.83 4.73 -19.75
CA GLY A 533 2.96 4.92 -18.30
C GLY A 533 1.75 4.38 -17.53
N SER A 534 0.54 4.69 -17.98
CA SER A 534 -0.68 4.19 -17.33
C SER A 534 -0.80 2.67 -17.36
N GLN A 535 -0.49 2.04 -18.50
CA GLN A 535 -0.58 0.59 -18.67
C GLN A 535 0.60 -0.15 -18.05
N ALA A 536 1.75 0.50 -17.85
CA ALA A 536 2.82 -0.03 -17.01
C ALA A 536 2.39 -0.12 -15.53
N GLY A 537 1.35 0.62 -15.13
CA GLY A 537 0.77 0.57 -13.78
C GLY A 537 1.06 1.81 -12.93
N TYR A 538 1.63 2.86 -13.50
CA TYR A 538 1.83 4.12 -12.78
C TYR A 538 0.50 4.81 -12.44
N PRO A 539 0.35 5.38 -11.23
CA PRO A 539 -0.89 6.02 -10.79
C PRO A 539 -1.21 7.29 -11.59
N ALA A 540 -0.18 8.00 -12.05
CA ALA A 540 -0.30 9.18 -12.91
C ALA A 540 0.50 9.00 -14.20
N PRO A 541 -0.04 9.40 -15.37
CA PRO A 541 0.72 9.43 -16.61
C PRO A 541 1.89 10.44 -16.53
N PRO A 542 3.02 10.18 -17.21
CA PRO A 542 4.26 10.92 -16.98
C PRO A 542 4.23 12.40 -17.39
N LEU A 543 3.67 12.74 -18.53
CA LEU A 543 3.59 14.13 -18.98
C LEU A 543 2.62 14.95 -18.10
N GLN A 544 1.52 14.29 -17.66
CA GLN A 544 0.65 14.87 -16.63
C GLN A 544 1.39 15.15 -15.34
N LEU A 545 2.21 14.20 -14.87
CA LEU A 545 2.96 14.34 -13.63
C LEU A 545 3.98 15.48 -13.72
N MET A 546 4.65 15.62 -14.86
CA MET A 546 5.57 16.75 -15.12
C MET A 546 4.85 18.10 -15.00
N ASP A 547 3.65 18.23 -15.55
CA ASP A 547 2.87 19.47 -15.44
C ASP A 547 2.48 19.80 -13.99
N GLU A 548 2.18 18.79 -13.18
CA GLU A 548 1.87 18.96 -11.73
C GLU A 548 3.09 19.43 -10.93
N LEU A 549 4.30 18.95 -11.29
CA LEU A 549 5.56 19.31 -10.64
C LEU A 549 6.12 20.67 -11.12
N THR A 550 5.64 21.19 -12.24
CA THR A 550 6.14 22.33 -13.00
C THR A 550 7.49 22.07 -13.70
N LEU A 551 7.59 22.47 -14.99
CA LEU A 551 8.78 22.22 -15.81
C LEU A 551 10.00 23.04 -15.36
N THR A 552 9.78 24.12 -14.62
CA THR A 552 10.87 24.95 -14.09
C THR A 552 11.61 24.27 -12.92
N LEU A 553 10.97 23.32 -12.24
CA LEU A 553 11.62 22.59 -11.13
C LEU A 553 12.75 21.67 -11.63
N PRO A 554 12.54 20.73 -12.57
CA PRO A 554 13.62 19.91 -13.10
C PRO A 554 14.70 20.76 -13.80
N GLN A 555 14.34 21.86 -14.45
CA GLN A 555 15.32 22.78 -15.01
C GLN A 555 16.24 23.38 -13.93
N LYS A 556 15.71 23.82 -12.82
CA LYS A 556 16.48 24.35 -11.68
C LYS A 556 17.35 23.25 -11.05
N ILE A 557 16.80 22.08 -10.77
CA ILE A 557 17.53 20.93 -10.20
C ILE A 557 18.69 20.56 -11.11
N ARG A 558 18.48 20.48 -12.42
CA ARG A 558 19.51 20.20 -13.41
C ARG A 558 20.65 21.22 -13.37
N GLN A 559 20.33 22.52 -13.36
CA GLN A 559 21.35 23.58 -13.31
C GLN A 559 22.20 23.49 -12.05
N GLU A 560 21.59 23.21 -10.89
CA GLU A 560 22.30 23.04 -9.63
C GLU A 560 23.16 21.76 -9.62
N THR A 561 22.65 20.67 -10.17
CA THR A 561 23.37 19.39 -10.25
C THR A 561 24.55 19.50 -11.21
N ARG A 562 24.35 20.09 -12.40
CA ARG A 562 25.40 20.35 -13.38
C ARG A 562 26.52 21.17 -12.75
N ARG A 563 26.21 22.26 -12.07
CA ARG A 563 27.20 23.07 -11.38
C ARG A 563 28.02 22.25 -10.37
N GLY A 564 27.34 21.41 -9.55
CA GLY A 564 28.03 20.55 -8.58
C GLY A 564 28.95 19.52 -9.22
N VAL A 565 28.55 18.93 -10.36
CA VAL A 565 29.37 17.99 -11.13
C VAL A 565 30.60 18.72 -11.70
N GLU A 566 30.43 19.88 -12.30
CA GLU A 566 31.53 20.68 -12.89
C GLU A 566 32.49 21.20 -11.81
N GLU A 567 32.00 21.65 -10.65
CA GLU A 567 32.81 22.08 -9.51
C GLU A 567 33.64 20.93 -8.90
N SER A 568 33.15 19.70 -8.96
CA SER A 568 33.90 18.50 -8.54
C SER A 568 34.85 17.95 -9.61
N GLY A 569 34.97 18.62 -10.77
CA GLY A 569 35.86 18.22 -11.88
C GLY A 569 35.25 17.13 -12.79
N GLY A 570 33.98 16.82 -12.64
CA GLY A 570 33.25 15.89 -13.52
C GLY A 570 32.80 16.56 -14.84
N THR A 571 32.27 15.74 -15.74
CA THR A 571 31.68 16.18 -17.01
C THR A 571 30.16 15.94 -16.96
N TRP A 572 29.37 16.97 -17.28
CA TRP A 572 27.94 16.85 -17.42
C TRP A 572 27.58 16.06 -18.67
N VAL A 573 26.71 15.06 -18.53
CA VAL A 573 26.13 14.31 -19.65
C VAL A 573 24.67 14.76 -19.81
N GLU A 574 24.37 15.40 -20.94
CA GLU A 574 23.02 15.88 -21.22
C GLU A 574 22.03 14.72 -21.40
N HIS A 575 20.87 14.84 -20.76
CA HIS A 575 19.76 13.93 -20.99
C HIS A 575 18.90 14.42 -22.15
N PRO A 576 18.42 13.54 -23.07
CA PRO A 576 17.60 13.96 -24.22
C PRO A 576 16.32 14.76 -23.86
N SER A 577 15.81 14.65 -22.64
CA SER A 577 14.68 15.45 -22.16
C SER A 577 14.99 16.93 -21.95
N GLU A 578 16.25 17.30 -21.79
CA GLU A 578 16.65 18.66 -21.39
C GLU A 578 16.20 19.70 -22.43
N ALA A 579 16.50 19.45 -23.70
CA ALA A 579 16.11 20.33 -24.78
C ALA A 579 14.57 20.49 -24.92
N ILE A 580 13.82 19.43 -24.64
CA ILE A 580 12.36 19.44 -24.68
C ILE A 580 11.79 20.31 -23.55
N ILE A 581 12.31 20.12 -22.33
CA ILE A 581 11.90 20.90 -21.15
C ILE A 581 12.22 22.38 -21.37
N ASP A 582 13.42 22.69 -21.84
CA ASP A 582 13.85 24.07 -22.11
C ASP A 582 12.95 24.72 -23.15
N ARG A 583 12.66 24.02 -24.24
CA ARG A 583 11.77 24.51 -25.28
C ARG A 583 10.34 24.77 -24.78
N MET A 584 9.79 23.90 -23.96
CA MET A 584 8.47 24.09 -23.34
C MET A 584 8.45 25.34 -22.44
N VAL A 585 9.50 25.54 -21.65
CA VAL A 585 9.63 26.73 -20.79
C VAL A 585 9.76 28.02 -21.62
N GLU A 586 10.54 28.00 -22.70
CA GLU A 586 10.64 29.13 -23.66
C GLU A 586 9.29 29.50 -24.28
N LEU A 587 8.46 28.49 -24.61
CA LEU A 587 7.09 28.68 -25.11
C LEU A 587 6.12 29.18 -24.04
N GLY A 588 6.59 29.42 -22.80
CA GLY A 588 5.76 29.85 -21.68
C GLY A 588 4.90 28.73 -21.07
N ARG A 589 5.08 27.48 -21.53
CA ARG A 589 4.30 26.31 -21.08
C ARG A 589 4.98 25.62 -19.90
N LYS A 590 4.88 26.22 -18.73
CA LYS A 590 5.62 25.82 -17.52
C LYS A 590 4.91 24.76 -16.66
N GLY A 591 3.71 24.33 -17.06
CA GLY A 591 2.91 23.35 -16.34
C GLY A 591 1.62 23.93 -15.78
N ARG A 592 0.93 23.15 -14.96
CA ARG A 592 -0.41 23.47 -14.42
C ARG A 592 -0.48 24.82 -13.72
N SER A 593 0.50 25.19 -12.91
CA SER A 593 0.52 26.43 -12.14
C SER A 593 0.54 27.68 -13.02
N SER A 594 1.04 27.56 -14.26
CA SER A 594 1.03 28.63 -15.28
C SER A 594 -0.14 28.58 -16.24
N GLY A 595 -1.07 27.61 -16.05
CA GLY A 595 -2.23 27.40 -16.93
C GLY A 595 -1.89 26.72 -18.27
N ALA A 596 -0.65 26.33 -18.52
CA ALA A 596 -0.20 25.68 -19.74
C ALA A 596 1.06 24.85 -19.51
N GLY A 597 1.06 23.61 -20.00
CA GLY A 597 2.20 22.69 -19.94
C GLY A 597 2.15 21.72 -21.12
N PHE A 598 2.47 20.45 -20.92
CA PHE A 598 2.18 19.39 -21.89
C PHE A 598 0.69 19.25 -22.14
N TYR A 599 -0.10 19.69 -21.17
CA TYR A 599 -1.55 19.78 -21.26
C TYR A 599 -2.03 21.24 -21.36
N GLU A 600 -3.26 21.38 -21.82
CA GLU A 600 -4.04 22.60 -21.73
C GLU A 600 -4.93 22.55 -20.49
N TYR A 601 -5.15 23.71 -19.87
CA TYR A 601 -5.96 23.90 -18.69
C TYR A 601 -7.06 24.94 -18.96
N ASP A 602 -8.23 24.75 -18.39
CA ASP A 602 -9.30 25.75 -18.44
C ASP A 602 -9.09 26.84 -17.38
N GLU A 603 -9.96 27.85 -17.39
CA GLU A 603 -9.91 28.99 -16.43
C GLU A 603 -10.01 28.58 -14.97
N SER A 604 -10.55 27.39 -14.68
CA SER A 604 -10.61 26.79 -13.33
C SER A 604 -9.34 26.05 -12.93
N GLY A 605 -8.34 25.96 -13.81
CA GLY A 605 -7.11 25.17 -13.63
C GLY A 605 -7.33 23.66 -13.76
N LYS A 606 -8.46 23.25 -14.37
CA LYS A 606 -8.74 21.85 -14.67
C LYS A 606 -8.09 21.47 -16.00
N ARG A 607 -7.37 20.36 -16.00
CA ARG A 607 -6.75 19.79 -17.19
C ARG A 607 -7.81 19.38 -18.22
N THR A 608 -7.57 19.70 -19.49
CA THR A 608 -8.49 19.43 -20.60
C THR A 608 -7.94 18.36 -21.55
N ARG A 609 -6.89 18.65 -22.32
CA ARG A 609 -6.30 17.75 -23.32
C ARG A 609 -4.79 17.95 -23.41
N LEU A 610 -4.08 17.00 -24.00
CA LEU A 610 -2.71 17.21 -24.45
C LEU A 610 -2.65 18.40 -25.42
N TRP A 611 -1.62 19.22 -25.28
CA TRP A 611 -1.43 20.38 -26.16
C TRP A 611 -1.18 19.89 -27.59
N PRO A 612 -1.99 20.31 -28.59
CA PRO A 612 -1.82 19.87 -30.00
C PRO A 612 -0.45 20.22 -30.58
N GLY A 613 0.15 21.33 -30.16
CA GLY A 613 1.46 21.75 -30.60
C GLY A 613 2.61 20.83 -30.25
N LEU A 614 2.42 19.84 -29.37
CA LEU A 614 3.48 18.86 -29.03
C LEU A 614 3.97 18.09 -30.25
N THR A 615 3.04 17.71 -31.14
CA THR A 615 3.39 16.99 -32.36
C THR A 615 4.10 17.90 -33.38
N GLU A 616 3.73 19.16 -33.43
CA GLU A 616 4.33 20.16 -34.34
C GLU A 616 5.77 20.52 -33.88
N GLU A 617 5.97 20.70 -32.58
CA GLU A 617 7.26 21.10 -32.01
C GLU A 617 8.25 19.95 -31.94
N PHE A 618 7.80 18.71 -31.60
CA PHE A 618 8.68 17.60 -31.27
C PHE A 618 8.47 16.35 -32.13
N GLY A 619 7.38 16.26 -32.90
CA GLY A 619 7.00 15.05 -33.64
C GLY A 619 7.66 14.88 -35.00
N ALA A 620 8.69 15.68 -35.35
CA ALA A 620 9.31 15.67 -36.70
C ALA A 620 10.09 14.37 -37.03
N ALA A 621 10.52 13.61 -36.01
CA ALA A 621 11.11 12.31 -36.17
C ALA A 621 10.03 11.25 -35.94
N GLN A 622 9.31 10.80 -36.94
CA GLN A 622 8.42 9.65 -36.81
C GLN A 622 9.23 8.37 -36.65
N GLY A 623 9.61 8.10 -35.41
CA GLY A 623 10.16 6.81 -35.00
C GLY A 623 9.01 5.93 -34.53
N ASP A 624 8.93 4.72 -35.07
CA ASP A 624 7.97 3.69 -34.62
C ASP A 624 8.55 3.05 -33.35
N LEU A 625 8.42 3.77 -32.20
CA LEU A 625 8.86 3.24 -30.89
C LEU A 625 7.89 2.13 -30.46
N PRO A 626 8.37 0.89 -30.24
CA PRO A 626 7.53 -0.18 -29.72
C PRO A 626 6.87 0.23 -28.38
N PHE A 627 5.60 -0.05 -28.24
CA PHE A 627 4.84 0.33 -27.06
C PHE A 627 5.39 -0.31 -25.78
N GLU A 628 5.84 -1.56 -25.88
CA GLU A 628 6.50 -2.31 -24.79
C GLU A 628 7.81 -1.64 -24.38
N ASP A 629 8.62 -1.18 -25.33
CA ASP A 629 9.84 -0.43 -25.05
C ASP A 629 9.54 0.89 -24.31
N MET A 630 8.46 1.59 -24.66
CA MET A 630 8.06 2.79 -23.93
C MET A 630 7.76 2.49 -22.45
N GLN A 631 7.07 1.37 -22.17
CA GLN A 631 6.77 0.94 -20.80
C GLN A 631 8.04 0.54 -20.05
N GLU A 632 8.86 -0.30 -20.66
CA GLU A 632 10.07 -0.81 -20.01
C GLU A 632 11.13 0.27 -19.82
N ARG A 633 11.28 1.21 -20.73
CA ARG A 633 12.23 2.33 -20.56
C ARG A 633 11.96 3.11 -19.29
N MET A 634 10.69 3.39 -18.98
CA MET A 634 10.29 4.07 -17.74
C MET A 634 10.63 3.23 -16.50
N LEU A 635 10.27 1.94 -16.52
CA LEU A 635 10.54 1.03 -15.40
C LEU A 635 12.04 0.78 -15.19
N PHE A 636 12.80 0.59 -16.27
CA PHE A 636 14.24 0.35 -16.22
C PHE A 636 15.02 1.59 -15.77
N ALA A 637 14.62 2.78 -16.19
CA ALA A 637 15.26 4.02 -15.76
C ALA A 637 15.24 4.15 -14.22
N GLU A 638 14.09 3.93 -13.59
CA GLU A 638 13.96 3.96 -12.14
C GLU A 638 14.70 2.79 -11.46
N ALA A 639 14.61 1.59 -12.03
CA ALA A 639 15.26 0.41 -11.48
C ALA A 639 16.79 0.53 -11.49
N LEU A 640 17.38 0.97 -12.61
CA LEU A 640 18.82 1.16 -12.75
C LEU A 640 19.34 2.29 -11.84
N GLU A 641 18.57 3.38 -11.71
CA GLU A 641 18.94 4.47 -10.79
C GLU A 641 18.87 4.02 -9.34
N THR A 642 17.93 3.16 -8.98
CA THR A 642 17.87 2.56 -7.65
C THR A 642 19.10 1.69 -7.34
N VAL A 643 19.60 0.93 -8.32
CA VAL A 643 20.85 0.17 -8.12
C VAL A 643 22.03 1.10 -7.84
N LYS A 644 22.14 2.25 -8.54
CA LYS A 644 23.14 3.26 -8.23
C LYS A 644 22.97 3.83 -6.81
N CYS A 645 21.73 4.03 -6.34
CA CYS A 645 21.49 4.44 -4.96
C CYS A 645 22.02 3.41 -3.95
N PHE A 646 21.94 2.11 -4.23
CA PHE A 646 22.58 1.07 -3.41
C PHE A 646 24.10 1.14 -3.48
N ASP A 647 24.67 1.25 -4.68
CA ASP A 647 26.13 1.30 -4.90
C ASP A 647 26.77 2.52 -4.23
N GLU A 648 26.06 3.63 -4.17
CA GLU A 648 26.48 4.88 -3.53
C GLU A 648 26.18 4.94 -2.02
N GLY A 649 25.51 3.93 -1.47
CA GLY A 649 25.14 3.88 -0.05
C GLY A 649 24.02 4.84 0.35
N VAL A 650 23.20 5.28 -0.59
CA VAL A 650 21.97 6.04 -0.32
C VAL A 650 20.87 5.14 0.23
N LEU A 651 20.73 3.95 -0.35
CA LEU A 651 19.83 2.90 0.11
C LEU A 651 20.60 1.79 0.82
N HIS A 652 20.02 1.23 1.88
CA HIS A 652 20.62 0.18 2.69
C HIS A 652 19.82 -1.12 2.71
N THR A 653 18.50 -1.07 2.47
CA THR A 653 17.64 -2.24 2.50
C THR A 653 16.74 -2.34 1.27
N ILE A 654 16.45 -3.55 0.87
CA ILE A 654 15.50 -3.85 -0.22
C ILE A 654 14.08 -3.39 0.16
N ALA A 655 13.72 -3.52 1.44
CA ALA A 655 12.41 -3.10 1.93
C ALA A 655 12.19 -1.59 1.76
N ASP A 656 13.20 -0.77 2.12
CA ASP A 656 13.14 0.69 1.96
C ASP A 656 13.02 1.08 0.46
N ALA A 657 13.77 0.40 -0.42
CA ALA A 657 13.68 0.62 -1.87
C ALA A 657 12.29 0.27 -2.43
N ASN A 658 11.76 -0.91 -2.10
CA ASN A 658 10.49 -1.38 -2.62
C ASN A 658 9.32 -0.52 -2.11
N ILE A 659 9.22 -0.35 -0.81
CA ILE A 659 8.11 0.41 -0.20
C ILE A 659 8.23 1.90 -0.51
N GLY A 660 9.45 2.45 -0.48
CA GLY A 660 9.71 3.83 -0.87
C GLY A 660 9.30 4.13 -2.30
N SER A 661 9.64 3.26 -3.25
CA SER A 661 9.26 3.44 -4.65
C SER A 661 7.75 3.34 -4.88
N ILE A 662 7.07 2.37 -4.26
CA ILE A 662 5.62 2.21 -4.44
C ILE A 662 4.85 3.36 -3.78
N MET A 663 5.14 3.63 -2.50
CA MET A 663 4.34 4.56 -1.69
C MET A 663 4.74 6.03 -1.87
N GLY A 664 5.99 6.31 -2.26
CA GLY A 664 6.51 7.67 -2.42
C GLY A 664 6.39 8.20 -3.84
N ILE A 665 6.79 7.41 -4.81
CA ILE A 665 6.90 7.85 -6.21
C ILE A 665 5.96 7.12 -7.18
N GLY A 666 5.16 6.18 -6.67
CA GLY A 666 4.12 5.53 -7.46
C GLY A 666 4.64 4.46 -8.43
N PHE A 667 5.81 3.88 -8.16
CA PHE A 667 6.27 2.74 -8.93
C PHE A 667 5.21 1.63 -8.93
N PRO A 668 4.97 0.94 -10.05
CA PRO A 668 3.83 0.04 -10.19
C PRO A 668 3.75 -1.06 -9.12
N ALA A 669 2.63 -1.14 -8.41
CA ALA A 669 2.45 -2.05 -7.28
C ALA A 669 2.58 -3.54 -7.64
N TRP A 670 2.20 -3.93 -8.87
CA TRP A 670 2.29 -5.32 -9.35
C TRP A 670 3.73 -5.84 -9.44
N THR A 671 4.70 -4.94 -9.51
CA THR A 671 6.13 -5.27 -9.55
C THR A 671 6.68 -5.65 -8.17
N GLY A 672 5.98 -5.27 -7.09
CA GLY A 672 6.48 -5.42 -5.72
C GLY A 672 7.53 -4.37 -5.33
N GLY A 673 7.69 -3.33 -6.14
CA GLY A 673 8.68 -2.27 -5.95
C GLY A 673 9.89 -2.42 -6.85
N VAL A 674 10.70 -1.38 -6.87
CA VAL A 674 11.75 -1.21 -7.86
C VAL A 674 12.86 -2.28 -7.77
N ALA A 675 13.25 -2.70 -6.57
CA ALA A 675 14.22 -3.78 -6.38
C ALA A 675 13.60 -5.17 -6.65
N GLN A 676 12.35 -5.39 -6.23
CA GLN A 676 11.63 -6.63 -6.52
C GLN A 676 11.34 -6.77 -8.03
N TYR A 677 11.16 -5.68 -8.76
CA TYR A 677 11.01 -5.69 -10.22
C TYR A 677 12.23 -6.30 -10.91
N ILE A 678 13.43 -5.96 -10.44
CA ILE A 678 14.69 -6.51 -10.95
C ILE A 678 14.75 -8.03 -10.74
N ASP A 679 14.51 -8.49 -9.51
CA ASP A 679 14.57 -9.91 -9.16
C ASP A 679 13.44 -10.74 -9.79
N GLY A 680 12.26 -10.13 -9.96
CA GLY A 680 11.06 -10.75 -10.53
C GLY A 680 10.94 -10.62 -12.05
N TYR A 681 11.91 -10.01 -12.73
CA TYR A 681 11.90 -9.86 -14.18
C TYR A 681 11.94 -11.24 -14.89
N PRO A 682 11.34 -11.40 -16.08
CA PRO A 682 11.44 -12.64 -16.84
C PRO A 682 12.90 -13.08 -17.03
N GLY A 683 13.23 -14.30 -16.55
CA GLY A 683 14.61 -14.79 -16.51
C GLY A 683 15.40 -14.33 -15.28
N GLY A 684 14.74 -13.67 -14.31
CA GLY A 684 15.37 -13.15 -13.09
C GLY A 684 16.39 -12.04 -13.36
N LEU A 685 17.32 -11.86 -12.44
CA LEU A 685 18.37 -10.84 -12.56
C LEU A 685 19.19 -10.94 -13.87
N PRO A 686 19.60 -12.13 -14.36
CA PRO A 686 20.26 -12.26 -15.67
C PRO A 686 19.39 -11.74 -16.82
N GLY A 687 18.09 -12.04 -16.83
CA GLY A 687 17.14 -11.56 -17.83
C GLY A 687 17.00 -10.04 -17.82
N PHE A 688 16.94 -9.44 -16.64
CA PHE A 688 16.92 -7.99 -16.48
C PHE A 688 18.19 -7.34 -17.04
N VAL A 689 19.38 -7.87 -16.70
CA VAL A 689 20.68 -7.37 -17.20
C VAL A 689 20.75 -7.44 -18.72
N GLU A 690 20.32 -8.55 -19.32
CA GLU A 690 20.30 -8.71 -20.77
C GLU A 690 19.37 -7.68 -21.43
N ARG A 691 18.16 -7.50 -20.90
CA ARG A 691 17.22 -6.51 -21.42
C ARG A 691 17.76 -5.08 -21.27
N ALA A 692 18.39 -4.75 -20.15
CA ALA A 692 19.05 -3.46 -19.95
C ALA A 692 20.09 -3.16 -21.02
N ARG A 693 20.92 -4.17 -21.40
CA ARG A 693 21.92 -4.05 -22.49
C ARG A 693 21.24 -3.82 -23.85
N ILE A 694 20.11 -4.47 -24.12
CA ILE A 694 19.34 -4.25 -25.35
C ILE A 694 18.82 -2.82 -25.40
N LEU A 695 18.26 -2.31 -24.29
CA LEU A 695 17.78 -0.93 -24.18
C LEU A 695 18.93 0.07 -24.30
N ALA A 696 20.10 -0.21 -23.72
CA ALA A 696 21.28 0.63 -23.83
C ALA A 696 21.77 0.76 -25.27
N LYS A 697 21.80 -0.35 -26.01
CA LYS A 697 22.16 -0.36 -27.42
C LYS A 697 21.18 0.43 -28.31
N ALA A 698 19.90 0.39 -27.98
CA ALA A 698 18.84 1.02 -28.76
C ALA A 698 18.67 2.51 -28.42
N TYR A 699 18.76 2.86 -27.13
CA TYR A 699 18.31 4.16 -26.60
C TYR A 699 19.39 4.93 -25.83
N GLY A 700 20.61 4.38 -25.69
CA GLY A 700 21.76 5.05 -25.11
C GLY A 700 22.23 4.53 -23.77
N ASP A 701 23.44 4.94 -23.38
CA ASP A 701 24.20 4.39 -22.25
C ASP A 701 23.55 4.57 -20.86
N ARG A 702 22.52 5.40 -20.75
CA ARG A 702 21.76 5.57 -19.52
C ARG A 702 21.05 4.28 -19.05
N PHE A 703 20.89 3.32 -19.97
CA PHE A 703 20.35 1.96 -19.67
C PHE A 703 21.44 0.90 -19.44
N GLN A 704 22.73 1.27 -19.45
CA GLN A 704 23.77 0.31 -19.12
C GLN A 704 23.61 -0.18 -17.68
N PRO A 705 23.56 -1.53 -17.48
CA PRO A 705 23.45 -2.06 -16.13
C PRO A 705 24.73 -1.75 -15.33
N PRO A 706 24.62 -1.27 -14.06
CA PRO A 706 25.75 -1.09 -13.18
C PRO A 706 26.60 -2.37 -13.03
N ALA A 707 27.91 -2.21 -12.84
CA ALA A 707 28.83 -3.34 -12.73
C ALA A 707 28.46 -4.28 -11.55
N SER A 708 28.01 -3.73 -10.43
CA SER A 708 27.53 -4.48 -9.27
C SER A 708 26.37 -5.41 -9.61
N LEU A 709 25.45 -4.95 -10.46
CA LEU A 709 24.30 -5.72 -10.90
C LEU A 709 24.72 -6.86 -11.84
N VAL A 710 25.64 -6.59 -12.76
CA VAL A 710 26.21 -7.59 -13.69
C VAL A 710 26.91 -8.68 -12.91
N GLU A 711 27.75 -8.32 -11.94
CA GLU A 711 28.47 -9.27 -11.08
C GLU A 711 27.53 -10.19 -10.30
N LYS A 712 26.45 -9.65 -9.73
CA LYS A 712 25.41 -10.45 -9.06
C LYS A 712 24.74 -11.42 -10.02
N ALA A 713 24.38 -10.97 -11.22
CA ALA A 713 23.77 -11.81 -12.25
C ALA A 713 24.69 -12.98 -12.67
N GLU A 714 25.99 -12.71 -12.87
CA GLU A 714 26.99 -13.74 -13.21
C GLU A 714 27.18 -14.77 -12.08
N LYS A 715 27.01 -14.36 -10.83
CA LYS A 715 27.10 -15.25 -9.66
C LYS A 715 25.78 -16.01 -9.38
N GLY A 716 24.72 -15.78 -10.16
CA GLY A 716 23.40 -16.37 -9.93
C GLY A 716 22.72 -15.89 -8.64
N GLN A 717 23.08 -14.71 -8.15
CA GLN A 717 22.51 -14.08 -6.97
C GLN A 717 21.30 -13.22 -7.35
N THR A 718 20.40 -13.01 -6.39
CA THR A 718 19.35 -11.99 -6.50
C THR A 718 19.86 -10.66 -5.91
N LEU A 719 19.11 -9.57 -6.13
CA LEU A 719 19.42 -8.29 -5.49
C LEU A 719 19.27 -8.38 -3.96
N ARG A 720 18.32 -9.22 -3.49
CA ARG A 720 18.13 -9.53 -2.05
C ARG A 720 19.30 -10.31 -1.44
N GLY A 721 20.14 -10.97 -2.25
CA GLY A 721 21.23 -11.82 -1.77
C GLY A 721 20.82 -13.28 -1.50
N GLU A 722 19.65 -13.70 -2.02
CA GLU A 722 19.14 -15.09 -1.97
C GLU A 722 19.72 -15.92 -3.11
#